data_ec642e66d72e76e042e9d8e1ae9f8c90
#
_entry.id   ec642e66d72e76e042e9d8e1ae9f8c90
#
_cell.length_a   1.000
_cell.length_b   1.000
_cell.length_c   1.000
_cell.angle_alpha   90.00
_cell.angle_beta   90.00
_cell.angle_gamma   90.00
#
_symmetry.space_group_name_H-M   'P 1'
#
loop_
_entity.id
_entity.type
_entity.pdbx_description
1 polymer ?
#
loop_
_entity_poly.entity_id
_entity_poly.type
_entity_poly.pdbx_seq_one_letter_code
_entity_poly.pdbx_strand_id
1 'polypeptide(L)'
;SPSATERNVTFEITQGEGDVRGVEPSYDGTKVVFAMREPLIEGADEEDQPTWNIWEYEIPTRTLRRVIESDLVAEEGHDIAPHYLPDGRIVFTSTRQRRSRAILLDEGKPQFAAQDEDRREPAFVLHVMGADGSGIRQVSFNQSHDLDPAVLDDGRIVFSRWENAGPNNEINLYTVRPDGSGLQLLYGAQSHDTGTDDSDVHFLDPRPAGPGRVVARAQPFTAPENGGQLLEIDVGNYVENTQPTRPNRGVLAGPAQVPATVNVVSTLPEPSPGGRYASAYPLRDGSGRLLVTWTQCRLQEGERIVPCTEERLAAQGATVAPPLYGVWMYDPRDRTQRPVVPPSEGFAYSEVVALQPQALPPVLLDRVAGVDFDSDLEAEGVGILDIRSVYDIDGVDAAPGGIAALADPRRTTAAQRPARFLRIEKAVSLPDDEVRDFDNSAFGVSAAFGMREILGYAPVEPDGSVRVKVPADVPFAISVLDGDGRRISPRHQNWLQVRAGEELRCNGCHDPASGESHGREDLFAPAHAGAATTGQPFPNTNPALFADFGETMAQVRARISCQTDCEALLLSPDLVYEDVWTDPATAGRAPDAPFGYRYADLETPPPTSTDCRTSWTSGCRATIHYEAHVHPLWSKPRLRLAADGVTVLADDTCIACHSDRDAAGAARVPAGQLELTDAASADQPLQKHAYRELLVTDSELELVGGNLQERLVQVGVDPVTGAPQFETVPVAPSLVAGNARGSVRFFSLFGPGGSHAGRLNPAELKLVAEWVDVGAQYFNDPFLAPLD
;
A
#
# COMPACT_ATOMS: atom_id res chain seq x y z
N SER A 1 -20.59 5.25 42.77
CA SER A 1 -21.43 6.45 42.73
C SER A 1 -20.60 7.59 42.15
N PRO A 2 -20.95 8.18 41.03
CA PRO A 2 -20.28 9.36 40.54
C PRO A 2 -20.65 10.51 41.49
N SER A 3 -19.86 10.72 42.50
CA SER A 3 -19.92 11.92 43.33
C SER A 3 -19.07 13.03 42.72
N ALA A 4 -18.93 13.01 41.43
CA ALA A 4 -17.97 13.85 40.75
C ALA A 4 -18.61 15.16 40.36
N THR A 5 -18.06 16.23 40.85
CA THR A 5 -18.10 17.53 40.22
C THR A 5 -17.41 17.38 38.84
N GLU A 6 -18.15 17.48 37.77
CA GLU A 6 -17.56 17.59 36.43
C GLU A 6 -16.62 18.81 36.42
N ARG A 7 -15.46 18.62 35.74
CA ARG A 7 -14.50 19.70 35.59
C ARG A 7 -14.04 19.73 34.13
N ASN A 8 -14.29 20.83 33.47
CA ASN A 8 -13.65 21.10 32.20
C ASN A 8 -12.19 21.54 32.46
N VAL A 9 -11.22 20.77 31.98
CA VAL A 9 -9.77 21.03 32.14
C VAL A 9 -9.15 21.70 30.93
N THR A 10 -9.86 21.82 29.83
CA THR A 10 -9.37 22.36 28.54
C THR A 10 -9.96 23.73 28.21
N PHE A 11 -10.91 24.23 28.98
CA PHE A 11 -11.68 25.44 28.69
C PHE A 11 -10.82 26.70 28.50
N GLU A 12 -9.69 26.82 29.22
CA GLU A 12 -8.78 27.97 29.05
C GLU A 12 -8.18 28.08 27.64
N ILE A 13 -8.06 26.95 26.94
CA ILE A 13 -7.53 26.85 25.57
C ILE A 13 -8.67 26.77 24.56
N THR A 14 -9.60 25.84 24.76
CA THR A 14 -10.67 25.56 23.79
C THR A 14 -11.80 26.60 23.81
N GLN A 15 -11.94 27.35 24.88
CA GLN A 15 -13.04 28.32 25.11
C GLN A 15 -14.45 27.74 24.88
N GLY A 16 -14.56 26.40 24.82
CA GLY A 16 -15.77 25.66 24.53
C GLY A 16 -16.09 25.47 23.04
N GLU A 17 -15.22 25.93 22.15
CA GLU A 17 -15.36 25.87 20.68
C GLU A 17 -14.19 25.10 20.01
N GLY A 18 -13.14 24.74 20.79
CA GLY A 18 -12.06 23.87 20.32
C GLY A 18 -12.41 22.40 20.46
N ASP A 19 -11.55 21.53 19.91
CA ASP A 19 -11.75 20.07 19.83
C ASP A 19 -10.76 19.29 20.70
N VAL A 20 -11.19 18.13 21.24
CA VAL A 20 -10.35 17.19 21.99
C VAL A 20 -10.64 15.76 21.53
N ARG A 21 -9.58 14.96 21.30
CA ARG A 21 -9.69 13.52 20.91
C ARG A 21 -8.46 12.71 21.30
N GLY A 22 -8.56 11.38 21.22
CA GLY A 22 -7.45 10.47 21.47
C GLY A 22 -7.00 10.47 22.93
N VAL A 23 -7.94 10.34 23.87
CA VAL A 23 -7.67 10.42 25.31
C VAL A 23 -7.06 9.11 25.81
N GLU A 24 -5.88 9.18 26.48
CA GLU A 24 -5.20 8.01 27.04
C GLU A 24 -4.59 8.27 28.43
N PRO A 25 -4.85 7.42 29.44
CA PRO A 25 -4.25 7.56 30.77
C PRO A 25 -2.82 7.02 30.81
N SER A 26 -1.98 7.61 31.66
CA SER A 26 -0.68 7.01 32.02
C SER A 26 -0.86 5.68 32.78
N TYR A 27 0.15 4.81 32.71
CA TYR A 27 0.11 3.50 33.38
C TYR A 27 -0.08 3.55 34.88
N ASP A 28 0.35 4.63 35.51
CA ASP A 28 0.13 4.87 36.95
C ASP A 28 -1.21 5.56 37.30
N GLY A 29 -1.96 5.98 36.26
CA GLY A 29 -3.24 6.66 36.38
C GLY A 29 -3.16 8.10 36.90
N THR A 30 -1.97 8.72 36.91
CA THR A 30 -1.78 10.08 37.45
C THR A 30 -1.85 11.16 36.38
N LYS A 31 -1.78 10.80 35.11
CA LYS A 31 -1.78 11.71 33.96
C LYS A 31 -2.72 11.25 32.88
N VAL A 32 -3.12 12.17 32.01
CA VAL A 32 -3.86 11.93 30.78
C VAL A 32 -3.18 12.66 29.65
N VAL A 33 -2.92 11.97 28.56
CA VAL A 33 -2.47 12.56 27.29
C VAL A 33 -3.62 12.56 26.29
N PHE A 34 -3.72 13.57 25.44
CA PHE A 34 -4.77 13.71 24.42
C PHE A 34 -4.34 14.71 23.36
N ALA A 35 -4.98 14.63 22.20
CA ALA A 35 -4.86 15.67 21.17
C ALA A 35 -5.91 16.75 21.40
N MET A 36 -5.51 18.02 21.23
CA MET A 36 -6.39 19.17 21.36
C MET A 36 -6.07 20.19 20.28
N ARG A 37 -7.12 20.82 19.76
CA ARG A 37 -7.06 21.92 18.80
C ARG A 37 -7.81 23.12 19.39
N GLU A 38 -7.24 24.30 19.18
CA GLU A 38 -7.88 25.57 19.52
C GLU A 38 -9.14 25.80 18.64
N PRO A 39 -10.01 26.76 19.00
CA PRO A 39 -11.16 27.12 18.19
C PRO A 39 -10.74 27.49 16.75
N LEU A 40 -11.53 27.05 15.76
CA LEU A 40 -11.31 27.41 14.38
C LEU A 40 -11.44 28.93 14.17
N ILE A 41 -10.60 29.48 13.31
CA ILE A 41 -10.60 30.90 12.97
C ILE A 41 -11.63 31.13 11.85
N GLU A 42 -12.69 31.91 12.13
CA GLU A 42 -13.76 32.15 11.19
C GLU A 42 -13.23 32.89 9.94
N GLY A 43 -13.42 32.28 8.77
CA GLY A 43 -13.02 32.81 7.46
C GLY A 43 -11.53 32.71 7.14
N ALA A 44 -10.74 32.02 7.95
CA ALA A 44 -9.38 31.65 7.58
C ALA A 44 -9.37 30.43 6.65
N ASP A 45 -8.38 30.37 5.76
CA ASP A 45 -8.13 29.23 4.90
C ASP A 45 -7.66 28.00 5.72
N GLU A 46 -7.67 26.81 5.14
CA GLU A 46 -7.38 25.56 5.87
C GLU A 46 -5.99 25.54 6.50
N GLU A 47 -4.99 26.06 5.79
CA GLU A 47 -3.59 26.14 6.25
C GLU A 47 -3.38 27.13 7.40
N ASP A 48 -4.27 28.11 7.55
CA ASP A 48 -4.24 29.12 8.64
C ASP A 48 -5.03 28.66 9.87
N GLN A 49 -5.65 27.47 9.84
CA GLN A 49 -6.38 26.93 10.97
C GLN A 49 -5.44 26.34 12.04
N PRO A 50 -5.82 26.40 13.34
CA PRO A 50 -5.03 25.79 14.41
C PRO A 50 -4.76 24.30 14.17
N THR A 51 -3.50 23.87 14.35
CA THR A 51 -3.12 22.47 14.26
C THR A 51 -3.56 21.67 15.48
N TRP A 52 -3.79 20.37 15.29
CA TRP A 52 -3.92 19.45 16.39
C TRP A 52 -2.58 19.26 17.07
N ASN A 53 -2.55 19.37 18.41
CA ASN A 53 -1.34 19.23 19.24
C ASN A 53 -1.57 18.26 20.39
N ILE A 54 -0.49 17.60 20.84
CA ILE A 54 -0.52 16.70 21.99
C ILE A 54 -0.41 17.51 23.31
N TRP A 55 -1.37 17.29 24.21
CA TRP A 55 -1.43 17.90 25.52
C TRP A 55 -1.43 16.84 26.62
N GLU A 56 -0.87 17.16 27.76
CA GLU A 56 -0.85 16.32 28.96
C GLU A 56 -1.48 17.06 30.12
N TYR A 57 -2.42 16.41 30.81
CA TYR A 57 -2.98 16.90 32.05
C TYR A 57 -2.53 16.03 33.24
N GLU A 58 -1.85 16.62 34.21
CA GLU A 58 -1.40 15.97 35.44
C GLU A 58 -2.44 16.15 36.57
N ILE A 59 -3.00 15.05 37.04
CA ILE A 59 -4.10 15.04 38.03
C ILE A 59 -3.70 15.63 39.40
N PRO A 60 -2.56 15.19 40.02
CA PRO A 60 -2.18 15.69 41.36
C PRO A 60 -1.90 17.19 41.39
N THR A 61 -1.23 17.73 40.43
CA THR A 61 -0.86 19.15 40.32
C THR A 61 -1.93 19.98 39.67
N ARG A 62 -2.86 19.36 38.91
CA ARG A 62 -3.89 20.00 38.10
C ARG A 62 -3.31 20.90 37.00
N THR A 63 -2.18 20.48 36.43
CA THR A 63 -1.45 21.24 35.44
C THR A 63 -1.78 20.68 34.04
N LEU A 64 -2.20 21.56 33.15
CA LEU A 64 -2.33 21.29 31.72
C LEU A 64 -1.12 21.87 30.99
N ARG A 65 -0.44 21.07 30.17
CA ARG A 65 0.69 21.53 29.33
C ARG A 65 0.61 20.95 27.91
N ARG A 66 1.06 21.72 26.93
CA ARG A 66 1.37 21.17 25.61
C ARG A 66 2.66 20.37 25.69
N VAL A 67 2.70 19.16 25.12
CA VAL A 67 3.87 18.29 25.23
C VAL A 67 5.03 18.82 24.38
N ILE A 68 4.75 19.28 23.16
CA ILE A 68 5.74 19.96 22.30
C ILE A 68 5.70 21.45 22.62
N GLU A 69 6.67 21.93 23.38
CA GLU A 69 6.66 23.31 23.89
C GLU A 69 6.89 24.37 22.80
N SER A 70 7.71 24.05 21.80
CA SER A 70 8.05 24.98 20.70
C SER A 70 6.88 25.12 19.73
N ASP A 71 6.36 26.31 19.53
CA ASP A 71 5.30 26.60 18.56
C ASP A 71 5.73 26.17 17.15
N LEU A 72 6.93 26.55 16.73
CA LEU A 72 7.47 26.18 15.41
C LEU A 72 7.47 24.66 15.16
N VAL A 73 7.76 23.85 16.18
CA VAL A 73 7.76 22.39 16.06
C VAL A 73 6.35 21.84 16.18
N ALA A 74 5.50 22.43 17.00
CA ALA A 74 4.10 22.01 17.18
C ALA A 74 3.27 22.23 15.90
N GLU A 75 3.56 23.28 15.14
CA GLU A 75 2.87 23.66 13.89
C GLU A 75 3.38 22.91 12.65
N GLU A 76 4.37 22.00 12.76
CA GLU A 76 4.87 21.23 11.63
C GLU A 76 3.82 20.28 11.02
N GLY A 77 2.73 19.99 11.72
CA GLY A 77 1.65 19.12 11.28
C GLY A 77 0.65 18.82 12.38
N HIS A 78 -0.43 18.13 12.03
CA HIS A 78 -1.43 17.66 12.97
C HIS A 78 -0.94 16.44 13.74
N ASP A 79 -1.00 16.47 15.07
CA ASP A 79 -0.64 15.38 15.98
C ASP A 79 -1.90 14.89 16.70
N ILE A 80 -2.25 13.60 16.54
CA ILE A 80 -3.48 13.02 17.09
C ILE A 80 -3.23 11.64 17.71
N ALA A 81 -4.22 11.11 18.43
CA ALA A 81 -4.24 9.77 19.02
C ALA A 81 -2.95 9.40 19.78
N PRO A 82 -2.51 10.20 20.76
CA PRO A 82 -1.31 9.90 21.53
C PRO A 82 -1.54 8.72 22.49
N HIS A 83 -0.50 7.89 22.69
CA HIS A 83 -0.50 6.80 23.66
C HIS A 83 0.86 6.70 24.37
N TYR A 84 0.88 6.47 25.69
CA TYR A 84 2.14 6.26 26.41
C TYR A 84 2.77 4.91 26.09
N LEU A 85 4.06 4.92 25.79
CA LEU A 85 4.89 3.70 25.74
C LEU A 85 5.35 3.29 27.15
N PRO A 86 5.67 1.98 27.37
CA PRO A 86 6.11 1.50 28.70
C PRO A 86 7.39 2.15 29.23
N ASP A 87 8.22 2.73 28.37
CA ASP A 87 9.44 3.46 28.73
C ASP A 87 9.22 4.96 29.01
N GLY A 88 7.97 5.42 28.94
CA GLY A 88 7.57 6.80 29.18
C GLY A 88 7.58 7.70 27.94
N ARG A 89 8.03 7.21 26.79
CA ARG A 89 7.83 7.90 25.50
C ARG A 89 6.36 7.95 25.11
N ILE A 90 6.02 8.72 24.09
CA ILE A 90 4.66 8.83 23.53
C ILE A 90 4.71 8.42 22.06
N VAL A 91 3.86 7.46 21.67
CA VAL A 91 3.55 7.21 20.25
C VAL A 91 2.31 8.01 19.87
N PHE A 92 2.24 8.51 18.66
CA PHE A 92 1.12 9.30 18.16
C PHE A 92 1.06 9.23 16.62
N THR A 93 -0.08 9.56 16.08
CA THR A 93 -0.31 9.66 14.65
C THR A 93 -0.14 11.10 14.19
N SER A 94 0.57 11.35 13.09
CA SER A 94 0.85 12.71 12.66
C SER A 94 1.02 12.86 11.14
N THR A 95 0.62 14.03 10.62
CA THR A 95 0.85 14.46 9.23
C THR A 95 2.23 15.07 9.00
N ARG A 96 3.06 15.26 10.06
CA ARG A 96 4.40 15.87 9.93
C ARG A 96 5.40 15.07 9.09
N GLN A 97 5.20 13.77 8.91
CA GLN A 97 5.95 12.86 8.04
C GLN A 97 7.47 13.14 7.98
N ARG A 98 8.09 13.35 9.15
CA ARG A 98 9.46 13.92 9.26
C ARG A 98 10.52 13.21 8.40
N ARG A 99 10.54 11.87 8.43
CA ARG A 99 11.54 11.10 7.67
C ARG A 99 11.21 11.07 6.18
N SER A 100 9.92 10.93 5.82
CA SER A 100 9.48 10.97 4.42
C SER A 100 9.81 12.32 3.77
N ARG A 101 9.60 13.45 4.47
CA ARG A 101 10.01 14.80 3.98
C ARG A 101 11.52 14.93 3.82
N ALA A 102 12.31 14.35 4.72
CA ALA A 102 13.77 14.34 4.59
C ALA A 102 14.22 13.53 3.36
N ILE A 103 13.56 12.40 3.07
CA ILE A 103 13.85 11.59 1.87
C ILE A 103 13.52 12.36 0.59
N LEU A 104 12.43 13.14 0.55
CA LEU A 104 12.12 14.01 -0.60
C LEU A 104 13.25 15.00 -0.86
N LEU A 105 13.82 15.59 0.19
CA LEU A 105 14.97 16.50 0.06
C LEU A 105 16.21 15.77 -0.50
N ASP A 106 16.50 14.57 0.00
CA ASP A 106 17.58 13.74 -0.52
C ASP A 106 17.37 13.36 -2.00
N GLU A 107 16.12 13.29 -2.45
CA GLU A 107 15.71 13.07 -3.85
C GLU A 107 15.76 14.36 -4.69
N GLY A 108 16.08 15.50 -4.10
CA GLY A 108 16.10 16.81 -4.78
C GLY A 108 14.71 17.40 -5.04
N LYS A 109 13.68 16.90 -4.34
CA LYS A 109 12.29 17.39 -4.39
C LYS A 109 12.03 18.40 -3.26
N PRO A 110 11.00 19.25 -3.38
CA PRO A 110 10.52 20.05 -2.26
C PRO A 110 10.13 19.18 -1.06
N GLN A 111 10.21 19.72 0.15
CA GLN A 111 9.73 19.07 1.37
C GLN A 111 8.26 19.42 1.59
N PHE A 112 7.38 18.41 1.58
CA PHE A 112 5.96 18.56 1.86
C PHE A 112 5.44 17.30 2.60
N ALA A 113 4.28 17.41 3.24
CA ALA A 113 3.54 16.27 3.72
C ALA A 113 2.79 15.63 2.53
N ALA A 114 3.07 14.35 2.26
CA ALA A 114 2.42 13.67 1.16
C ALA A 114 0.93 13.45 1.47
N GLN A 115 0.09 13.67 0.47
CA GLN A 115 -1.35 13.34 0.52
C GLN A 115 -1.56 11.83 0.54
N ASP A 116 -2.72 11.40 1.05
CA ASP A 116 -3.20 10.02 0.90
C ASP A 116 -3.41 9.67 -0.58
N GLU A 117 -3.71 8.39 -0.88
CA GLU A 117 -3.93 7.96 -2.26
C GLU A 117 -5.15 8.63 -2.90
N ASP A 118 -6.14 9.05 -2.11
CA ASP A 118 -7.33 9.76 -2.57
C ASP A 118 -7.09 11.27 -2.79
N ARG A 119 -5.93 11.80 -2.39
CA ARG A 119 -5.55 13.21 -2.47
C ARG A 119 -6.53 14.14 -1.74
N ARG A 120 -6.98 13.73 -0.56
CA ARG A 120 -7.95 14.49 0.23
C ARG A 120 -7.35 15.20 1.40
N GLU A 121 -6.37 14.55 2.04
CA GLU A 121 -5.69 15.08 3.21
C GLU A 121 -4.27 14.51 3.33
N PRO A 122 -3.35 15.20 4.05
CA PRO A 122 -2.01 14.66 4.30
C PRO A 122 -2.09 13.34 5.07
N ALA A 123 -1.37 12.32 4.59
CA ALA A 123 -1.37 11.00 5.21
C ALA A 123 -0.85 11.04 6.65
N PHE A 124 -1.63 10.50 7.56
CA PHE A 124 -1.26 10.32 8.96
C PHE A 124 -0.40 9.06 9.12
N VAL A 125 0.79 9.19 9.73
CA VAL A 125 1.69 8.07 10.01
C VAL A 125 2.22 8.13 11.44
N LEU A 126 2.68 6.98 11.97
CA LEU A 126 3.10 6.89 13.36
C LEU A 126 4.44 7.61 13.62
N HIS A 127 4.47 8.32 14.71
CA HIS A 127 5.66 8.98 15.27
C HIS A 127 5.84 8.59 16.74
N VAL A 128 7.06 8.66 17.22
CA VAL A 128 7.42 8.48 18.64
C VAL A 128 8.23 9.68 19.09
N MET A 129 7.97 10.17 20.31
CA MET A 129 8.70 11.27 20.96
C MET A 129 8.98 11.00 22.43
N GLY A 130 9.91 11.73 23.01
CA GLY A 130 10.11 11.77 24.46
C GLY A 130 8.90 12.35 25.20
N ALA A 131 8.76 12.05 26.49
CA ALA A 131 7.69 12.61 27.34
C ALA A 131 7.71 14.14 27.44
N ASP A 132 8.82 14.76 27.08
CA ASP A 132 9.03 16.22 27.03
C ASP A 132 8.82 16.81 25.63
N GLY A 133 8.35 16.01 24.67
CA GLY A 133 8.16 16.42 23.27
C GLY A 133 9.45 16.43 22.43
N SER A 134 10.57 16.00 22.97
CA SER A 134 11.85 15.94 22.26
C SER A 134 12.00 14.65 21.43
N GLY A 135 12.96 14.64 20.50
CA GLY A 135 13.35 13.43 19.78
C GLY A 135 12.26 12.83 18.89
N ILE A 136 11.40 13.67 18.31
CA ILE A 136 10.32 13.23 17.43
C ILE A 136 10.89 12.51 16.21
N ARG A 137 10.45 11.25 15.98
CA ARG A 137 10.85 10.45 14.83
C ARG A 137 9.67 9.69 14.25
N GLN A 138 9.64 9.56 12.94
CA GLN A 138 8.67 8.74 12.22
C GLN A 138 9.04 7.25 12.36
N VAL A 139 8.05 6.38 12.58
CA VAL A 139 8.25 4.95 12.79
C VAL A 139 7.38 4.07 11.87
N SER A 140 6.45 4.66 11.13
CA SER A 140 5.75 3.94 10.06
C SER A 140 5.77 4.72 8.74
N PHE A 141 5.69 3.97 7.63
CA PHE A 141 5.80 4.49 6.27
C PHE A 141 4.68 3.87 5.44
N ASN A 142 3.64 4.65 5.21
CA ASN A 142 2.49 4.29 4.40
C ASN A 142 2.19 5.44 3.45
N GLN A 143 1.54 5.18 2.34
CA GLN A 143 1.02 6.22 1.46
C GLN A 143 -0.35 6.70 1.94
N SER A 144 -1.12 5.83 2.59
CA SER A 144 -2.36 6.17 3.25
C SER A 144 -2.14 6.35 4.76
N HIS A 145 -3.17 6.09 5.58
CA HIS A 145 -3.14 6.41 7.00
C HIS A 145 -2.74 5.21 7.88
N ASP A 146 -1.97 5.50 8.95
CA ASP A 146 -1.75 4.64 10.10
C ASP A 146 -2.34 5.34 11.32
N LEU A 147 -3.42 4.80 11.90
CA LEU A 147 -4.32 5.46 12.86
C LEU A 147 -4.38 4.73 14.20
N ASP A 148 -4.82 5.44 15.24
CA ASP A 148 -5.25 4.93 16.54
C ASP A 148 -4.24 3.96 17.20
N PRO A 149 -2.97 4.35 17.42
CA PRO A 149 -2.00 3.46 18.04
C PRO A 149 -2.34 3.18 19.52
N ALA A 150 -2.13 1.92 19.93
CA ALA A 150 -2.20 1.48 21.31
C ALA A 150 -1.07 0.48 21.59
N VAL A 151 -0.79 0.15 22.88
CA VAL A 151 0.31 -0.75 23.26
C VAL A 151 -0.23 -2.09 23.74
N LEU A 152 0.15 -3.18 23.06
CA LEU A 152 -0.19 -4.55 23.45
C LEU A 152 0.52 -5.00 24.73
N ASP A 153 0.02 -6.07 25.35
CA ASP A 153 0.60 -6.66 26.57
C ASP A 153 2.04 -7.19 26.38
N ASP A 154 2.51 -7.34 25.13
CA ASP A 154 3.89 -7.71 24.77
C ASP A 154 4.79 -6.50 24.48
N GLY A 155 4.28 -5.29 24.58
CA GLY A 155 5.01 -4.03 24.38
C GLY A 155 5.05 -3.52 22.94
N ARG A 156 4.52 -4.27 21.97
CA ARG A 156 4.39 -3.79 20.57
C ARG A 156 3.26 -2.76 20.47
N ILE A 157 3.37 -1.87 19.51
CA ILE A 157 2.31 -0.94 19.11
C ILE A 157 1.36 -1.70 18.19
N VAL A 158 0.05 -1.69 18.50
CA VAL A 158 -1.03 -2.07 17.58
C VAL A 158 -1.68 -0.81 17.03
N PHE A 159 -2.08 -0.82 15.77
CA PHE A 159 -2.71 0.34 15.13
C PHE A 159 -3.57 -0.09 13.94
N SER A 160 -4.45 0.80 13.50
CA SER A 160 -5.28 0.64 12.31
C SER A 160 -4.52 1.16 11.10
N ARG A 161 -4.23 0.30 10.12
CA ARG A 161 -3.53 0.68 8.89
C ARG A 161 -4.48 0.63 7.71
N TRP A 162 -4.63 1.75 7.02
CA TRP A 162 -5.41 1.82 5.80
C TRP A 162 -4.58 1.38 4.61
N GLU A 163 -5.04 0.34 3.93
CA GLU A 163 -4.49 -0.20 2.70
C GLU A 163 -5.38 0.24 1.54
N ASN A 164 -4.91 1.23 0.76
CA ASN A 164 -5.64 1.85 -0.35
C ASN A 164 -4.81 1.84 -1.64
N ALA A 165 -4.00 0.80 -1.86
CA ALA A 165 -3.11 0.68 -3.02
C ALA A 165 -3.79 -0.07 -4.17
N GLY A 166 -4.47 0.63 -5.06
CA GLY A 166 -5.18 0.06 -6.21
C GLY A 166 -6.64 -0.25 -5.91
N PRO A 167 -7.16 -1.48 -6.16
CA PRO A 167 -8.56 -1.81 -5.86
C PRO A 167 -8.85 -2.07 -4.38
N ASN A 168 -7.83 -2.27 -3.54
CA ASN A 168 -8.02 -2.38 -2.11
C ASN A 168 -8.40 -1.03 -1.52
N ASN A 169 -9.31 -1.08 -0.52
CA ASN A 169 -9.71 0.05 0.29
C ASN A 169 -10.16 -0.50 1.65
N GLU A 170 -9.19 -0.90 2.49
CA GLU A 170 -9.43 -1.68 3.71
C GLU A 170 -8.59 -1.16 4.86
N ILE A 171 -9.16 -1.15 6.09
CA ILE A 171 -8.41 -0.80 7.30
C ILE A 171 -8.26 -2.05 8.16
N ASN A 172 -6.99 -2.48 8.32
CA ASN A 172 -6.58 -3.68 9.02
C ASN A 172 -5.83 -3.34 10.31
N LEU A 173 -5.73 -4.30 11.23
CA LEU A 173 -4.89 -4.16 12.42
C LEU A 173 -3.47 -4.64 12.13
N TYR A 174 -2.50 -3.78 12.41
CA TYR A 174 -1.07 -4.04 12.28
C TYR A 174 -0.35 -3.89 13.61
N THR A 175 0.85 -4.45 13.69
CA THR A 175 1.78 -4.20 14.81
C THR A 175 3.13 -3.74 14.30
N VAL A 176 3.79 -2.93 15.14
CA VAL A 176 5.16 -2.46 14.92
C VAL A 176 5.86 -2.29 16.25
N ARG A 177 7.18 -2.41 16.29
CA ARG A 177 7.98 -2.08 17.49
C ARG A 177 8.08 -0.54 17.65
N PRO A 178 8.36 -0.03 18.88
CA PRO A 178 8.52 1.41 19.09
C PRO A 178 9.64 2.07 18.29
N ASP A 179 10.60 1.29 17.76
CA ASP A 179 11.65 1.77 16.87
C ASP A 179 11.26 1.76 15.38
N GLY A 180 10.06 1.29 15.04
CA GLY A 180 9.54 1.18 13.67
C GLY A 180 9.91 -0.10 12.95
N SER A 181 10.66 -1.01 13.60
CA SER A 181 10.98 -2.32 13.03
C SER A 181 9.88 -3.34 13.26
N GLY A 182 9.87 -4.43 12.48
CA GLY A 182 8.94 -5.54 12.64
C GLY A 182 7.49 -5.18 12.32
N LEU A 183 7.25 -4.35 11.32
CA LEU A 183 5.90 -4.11 10.80
C LEU A 183 5.28 -5.43 10.36
N GLN A 184 4.08 -5.74 10.87
CA GLN A 184 3.43 -7.00 10.59
C GLN A 184 1.90 -6.87 10.68
N LEU A 185 1.18 -7.50 9.74
CA LEU A 185 -0.26 -7.68 9.87
C LEU A 185 -0.56 -8.44 11.16
N LEU A 186 -1.51 -7.94 11.94
CA LEU A 186 -2.02 -8.60 13.15
C LEU A 186 -3.32 -9.34 12.87
N TYR A 187 -4.28 -8.66 12.22
CA TYR A 187 -5.61 -9.20 11.98
C TYR A 187 -6.36 -8.40 10.89
N GLY A 188 -7.14 -9.09 10.05
CA GLY A 188 -8.30 -8.51 9.40
C GLY A 188 -8.30 -8.47 7.88
N ALA A 189 -7.16 -8.71 7.19
CA ALA A 189 -7.07 -8.56 5.73
C ALA A 189 -8.05 -9.42 4.91
N GLN A 190 -8.64 -10.46 5.51
CA GLN A 190 -9.64 -11.34 4.91
C GLN A 190 -10.89 -11.49 5.80
N SER A 191 -11.18 -10.48 6.64
CA SER A 191 -12.29 -10.52 7.59
C SER A 191 -13.21 -9.29 7.50
N HIS A 192 -13.23 -8.64 6.35
CA HIS A 192 -14.05 -7.44 6.14
C HIS A 192 -15.54 -7.74 5.92
N ASP A 193 -15.88 -8.90 5.35
CA ASP A 193 -17.24 -9.37 5.09
C ASP A 193 -17.96 -9.90 6.34
N THR A 194 -17.65 -9.35 7.52
CA THR A 194 -18.15 -9.83 8.81
C THR A 194 -19.17 -8.91 9.47
N GLY A 195 -19.64 -7.90 8.77
CA GLY A 195 -20.70 -7.02 9.20
C GLY A 195 -22.09 -7.66 9.11
N THR A 196 -23.12 -6.85 9.32
CA THR A 196 -24.53 -7.29 9.23
C THR A 196 -24.84 -7.71 7.79
N ASP A 197 -25.40 -8.94 7.63
CA ASP A 197 -25.70 -9.53 6.33
C ASP A 197 -24.49 -9.53 5.37
N ASP A 198 -23.30 -9.90 5.92
CA ASP A 198 -22.01 -9.97 5.23
C ASP A 198 -21.57 -8.62 4.62
N SER A 199 -21.99 -7.49 5.22
CA SER A 199 -21.53 -6.17 4.80
C SER A 199 -20.07 -5.92 5.19
N ASP A 200 -19.39 -5.11 4.37
CA ASP A 200 -18.00 -4.74 4.61
C ASP A 200 -17.85 -3.87 5.85
N VAL A 201 -16.86 -4.20 6.68
CA VAL A 201 -16.46 -3.44 7.88
C VAL A 201 -14.95 -3.28 7.93
N HIS A 202 -14.50 -2.22 8.60
CA HIS A 202 -13.10 -1.89 8.84
C HIS A 202 -12.83 -1.86 10.34
N PHE A 203 -11.58 -2.16 10.75
CA PHE A 203 -11.19 -2.29 12.14
C PHE A 203 -10.46 -1.03 12.62
N LEU A 204 -11.09 -0.28 13.52
CA LEU A 204 -10.62 1.02 14.04
C LEU A 204 -10.52 1.01 15.56
N ASP A 205 -9.74 1.95 16.09
CA ASP A 205 -9.57 2.20 17.54
C ASP A 205 -9.28 0.91 18.34
N PRO A 206 -8.19 0.17 18.02
CA PRO A 206 -7.85 -1.07 18.71
C PRO A 206 -7.42 -0.79 20.16
N ARG A 207 -8.06 -1.46 21.12
CA ARG A 207 -7.74 -1.35 22.54
C ARG A 207 -7.40 -2.72 23.12
N PRO A 208 -6.20 -2.93 23.69
CA PRO A 208 -5.85 -4.20 24.32
C PRO A 208 -6.83 -4.56 25.45
N ALA A 209 -7.36 -5.76 25.42
CA ALA A 209 -8.38 -6.27 26.38
C ALA A 209 -7.88 -7.42 27.26
N GLY A 210 -6.55 -7.65 27.26
CA GLY A 210 -5.86 -8.73 27.95
C GLY A 210 -4.97 -9.51 27.00
N PRO A 211 -4.23 -10.51 27.50
CA PRO A 211 -3.25 -11.23 26.71
C PRO A 211 -3.86 -11.84 25.42
N GLY A 212 -3.34 -11.41 24.27
CA GLY A 212 -3.79 -11.86 22.96
C GLY A 212 -5.20 -11.44 22.55
N ARG A 213 -5.80 -10.45 23.22
CA ARG A 213 -7.14 -9.94 22.90
C ARG A 213 -7.14 -8.43 22.71
N VAL A 214 -7.93 -8.01 21.70
CA VAL A 214 -8.14 -6.61 21.37
C VAL A 214 -9.64 -6.35 21.26
N VAL A 215 -10.12 -5.22 21.78
CA VAL A 215 -11.42 -4.68 21.42
C VAL A 215 -11.20 -3.66 20.32
N ALA A 216 -11.92 -3.78 19.21
CA ALA A 216 -11.88 -2.84 18.11
C ALA A 216 -13.29 -2.41 17.71
N ARG A 217 -13.41 -1.25 17.10
CA ARG A 217 -14.64 -0.76 16.50
C ARG A 217 -14.70 -1.21 15.05
N ALA A 218 -15.72 -1.99 14.70
CA ALA A 218 -16.00 -2.42 13.34
C ALA A 218 -17.10 -1.52 12.74
N GLN A 219 -16.80 -0.87 11.61
CA GLN A 219 -17.75 -0.01 10.91
C GLN A 219 -17.43 0.07 9.41
N PRO A 220 -18.43 0.27 8.53
CA PRO A 220 -18.20 0.57 7.11
C PRO A 220 -17.71 2.01 6.94
N PHE A 221 -17.05 2.35 5.82
CA PHE A 221 -16.72 3.75 5.47
C PHE A 221 -17.94 4.66 5.38
N THR A 222 -19.10 4.09 5.05
CA THR A 222 -20.38 4.81 4.94
C THR A 222 -21.09 5.01 6.28
N ALA A 223 -20.47 4.60 7.41
CA ALA A 223 -21.10 4.76 8.72
C ALA A 223 -21.32 6.24 9.05
N PRO A 224 -22.56 6.64 9.38
CA PRO A 224 -22.82 8.00 9.81
C PRO A 224 -22.16 8.26 11.18
N GLU A 225 -21.44 9.37 11.28
CA GLU A 225 -21.04 9.98 12.55
C GLU A 225 -20.30 9.07 13.55
N ASN A 226 -19.15 8.51 13.15
CA ASN A 226 -18.18 7.81 14.03
C ASN A 226 -18.78 6.75 14.96
N GLY A 227 -19.66 5.90 14.47
CA GLY A 227 -20.28 4.87 15.32
C GLY A 227 -20.32 3.51 14.64
N GLY A 228 -19.86 2.48 15.35
CA GLY A 228 -19.82 1.10 14.87
C GLY A 228 -20.21 0.07 15.92
N GLN A 229 -19.96 -1.19 15.60
CA GLN A 229 -20.06 -2.32 16.51
C GLN A 229 -18.73 -2.51 17.25
N LEU A 230 -18.77 -2.83 18.53
CA LEU A 230 -17.57 -3.24 19.26
C LEU A 230 -17.39 -4.75 19.15
N LEU A 231 -16.22 -5.16 18.70
CA LEU A 231 -15.79 -6.56 18.61
C LEU A 231 -14.65 -6.83 19.57
N GLU A 232 -14.71 -7.93 20.32
CA GLU A 232 -13.55 -8.53 20.96
C GLU A 232 -12.94 -9.53 20.02
N ILE A 233 -11.65 -9.41 19.71
CA ILE A 233 -10.91 -10.19 18.72
C ILE A 233 -9.78 -10.95 19.39
N ASP A 234 -9.73 -12.27 19.21
CA ASP A 234 -8.66 -13.15 19.68
C ASP A 234 -7.47 -13.13 18.70
N VAL A 235 -6.66 -12.08 18.77
CA VAL A 235 -5.47 -11.88 17.93
C VAL A 235 -4.27 -12.75 18.37
N GLY A 236 -4.34 -13.38 19.52
CA GLY A 236 -3.32 -14.29 20.01
C GLY A 236 -3.38 -15.69 19.36
N ASN A 237 -4.56 -16.11 18.98
CA ASN A 237 -4.78 -17.42 18.39
C ASN A 237 -5.19 -17.38 16.91
N TYR A 238 -5.62 -16.24 16.41
CA TYR A 238 -6.12 -16.06 15.06
C TYR A 238 -5.45 -14.87 14.37
N VAL A 239 -5.43 -14.90 13.04
CA VAL A 239 -5.02 -13.80 12.17
C VAL A 239 -6.18 -13.32 11.31
N GLU A 240 -7.17 -14.18 11.06
CA GLU A 240 -8.46 -13.85 10.44
C GLU A 240 -9.59 -14.45 11.26
N ASN A 241 -10.83 -14.06 10.97
CA ASN A 241 -12.00 -14.53 11.71
C ASN A 241 -12.11 -16.07 11.76
N THR A 242 -11.68 -16.72 10.69
CA THR A 242 -11.71 -18.18 10.58
C THR A 242 -10.35 -18.83 10.41
N GLN A 243 -9.27 -18.05 10.32
CA GLN A 243 -7.90 -18.53 10.15
C GLN A 243 -7.12 -18.47 11.48
N PRO A 244 -6.93 -19.62 12.18
CA PRO A 244 -6.07 -19.66 13.34
C PRO A 244 -4.58 -19.55 12.93
N THR A 245 -3.74 -19.08 13.86
CA THR A 245 -2.28 -19.14 13.73
C THR A 245 -1.80 -20.57 13.54
N ARG A 246 -0.63 -20.78 12.92
CA ARG A 246 -0.09 -22.11 12.62
C ARG A 246 -0.11 -23.12 13.80
N PRO A 247 0.26 -22.73 15.04
CA PRO A 247 0.19 -23.67 16.17
C PRO A 247 -1.22 -24.12 16.49
N ASN A 248 -2.24 -23.35 16.11
CA ASN A 248 -3.65 -23.57 16.42
C ASN A 248 -4.45 -24.18 15.25
N ARG A 249 -3.85 -24.33 14.07
CA ARG A 249 -4.50 -24.97 12.91
C ARG A 249 -4.90 -26.41 13.21
N GLY A 250 -6.17 -26.74 12.90
CA GLY A 250 -6.76 -28.04 13.20
C GLY A 250 -7.14 -28.26 14.68
N VAL A 251 -6.88 -27.28 15.55
CA VAL A 251 -7.28 -27.29 16.97
C VAL A 251 -8.41 -26.28 17.21
N LEU A 252 -8.30 -25.11 16.65
CA LEU A 252 -9.30 -24.04 16.74
C LEU A 252 -9.98 -23.82 15.38
N ALA A 253 -11.24 -23.41 15.39
CA ALA A 253 -12.05 -23.24 14.17
C ALA A 253 -12.78 -21.88 14.08
N GLY A 254 -12.44 -20.93 14.93
CA GLY A 254 -13.11 -19.61 14.94
C GLY A 254 -14.55 -19.66 15.49
N PRO A 255 -15.28 -18.54 15.49
CA PRO A 255 -14.82 -17.21 15.04
C PRO A 255 -13.81 -16.59 16.00
N ALA A 256 -12.85 -15.84 15.47
CA ALA A 256 -11.91 -15.04 16.26
C ALA A 256 -12.58 -13.83 16.91
N GLN A 257 -13.54 -13.25 16.22
CA GLN A 257 -14.25 -12.03 16.65
C GLN A 257 -15.64 -12.38 17.22
N VAL A 258 -15.95 -11.75 18.35
CA VAL A 258 -17.25 -11.82 18.98
C VAL A 258 -17.73 -10.43 19.37
N PRO A 259 -19.07 -10.16 19.38
CA PRO A 259 -19.58 -8.90 19.88
C PRO A 259 -19.10 -8.64 21.33
N ALA A 260 -18.44 -7.50 21.58
CA ALA A 260 -17.94 -7.14 22.90
C ALA A 260 -19.07 -6.74 23.87
N THR A 261 -20.27 -6.43 23.36
CA THR A 261 -21.46 -6.06 24.13
C THR A 261 -22.69 -6.83 23.70
N VAL A 262 -23.79 -6.68 24.45
CA VAL A 262 -25.07 -7.36 24.11
C VAL A 262 -25.92 -6.64 23.08
N ASN A 263 -25.64 -5.37 22.79
CA ASN A 263 -26.40 -4.64 21.82
C ASN A 263 -25.95 -5.04 20.40
N VAL A 264 -26.90 -5.50 19.61
CA VAL A 264 -26.65 -5.83 18.20
C VAL A 264 -26.68 -4.54 17.39
N VAL A 265 -25.51 -4.12 16.96
CA VAL A 265 -25.33 -2.93 16.11
C VAL A 265 -25.39 -3.37 14.65
N SER A 266 -26.26 -2.70 13.84
CA SER A 266 -26.25 -2.89 12.40
C SER A 266 -25.11 -2.07 11.77
N THR A 267 -24.34 -2.70 10.89
CA THR A 267 -23.31 -2.05 10.06
C THR A 267 -23.85 -1.58 8.70
N LEU A 268 -25.14 -1.85 8.43
CA LEU A 268 -25.84 -1.35 7.25
C LEU A 268 -26.18 0.16 7.38
N PRO A 269 -26.44 0.85 6.26
CA PRO A 269 -26.83 2.27 6.27
C PRO A 269 -28.14 2.59 7.00
N GLU A 270 -28.99 1.56 7.23
CA GLU A 270 -30.26 1.72 7.90
C GLU A 270 -30.10 2.05 9.41
N PRO A 271 -31.17 2.54 10.07
CA PRO A 271 -31.16 2.74 11.50
C PRO A 271 -30.78 1.46 12.27
N SER A 272 -29.83 1.57 13.20
CA SER A 272 -29.40 0.43 14.04
C SER A 272 -30.23 0.37 15.33
N PRO A 273 -31.11 -0.61 15.53
CA PRO A 273 -31.92 -0.72 16.77
C PRO A 273 -31.10 -0.86 18.03
N GLY A 274 -29.91 -1.47 17.96
CA GLY A 274 -28.94 -1.60 19.05
C GLY A 274 -28.17 -0.33 19.39
N GLY A 275 -28.42 0.73 18.65
CA GLY A 275 -27.64 1.97 18.73
C GLY A 275 -26.26 1.83 18.05
N ARG A 276 -25.30 2.66 18.47
CA ARG A 276 -23.91 2.65 17.93
C ARG A 276 -22.93 2.99 19.04
N TYR A 277 -21.71 2.49 18.93
CA TYR A 277 -20.61 2.77 19.85
C TYR A 277 -19.57 3.66 19.18
N ALA A 278 -19.14 4.75 19.84
CA ALA A 278 -18.05 5.59 19.35
C ALA A 278 -16.68 5.15 19.91
N SER A 279 -16.61 4.69 21.18
CA SER A 279 -15.36 4.21 21.78
C SER A 279 -15.58 3.13 22.82
N ALA A 280 -14.51 2.41 23.15
CA ALA A 280 -14.47 1.45 24.24
C ALA A 280 -13.15 1.54 25.01
N TYR A 281 -13.21 1.44 26.33
CA TYR A 281 -12.05 1.34 27.20
C TYR A 281 -12.17 0.13 28.13
N PRO A 282 -11.39 -0.94 27.92
CA PRO A 282 -11.39 -2.11 28.79
C PRO A 282 -10.82 -1.78 30.16
N LEU A 283 -11.57 -2.08 31.24
CA LEU A 283 -11.08 -1.90 32.61
C LEU A 283 -10.06 -2.98 32.96
N ARG A 284 -8.89 -2.55 33.45
CA ARG A 284 -7.76 -3.42 33.81
C ARG A 284 -7.84 -3.93 35.26
N ASP A 285 -9.04 -4.00 35.85
CA ASP A 285 -9.30 -4.41 37.21
C ASP A 285 -9.63 -5.92 37.35
N GLY A 286 -9.50 -6.69 36.30
CA GLY A 286 -9.82 -8.12 36.25
C GLY A 286 -11.33 -8.42 36.21
N SER A 287 -12.18 -7.41 36.11
CA SER A 287 -13.63 -7.58 35.99
C SER A 287 -14.10 -7.96 34.58
N GLY A 288 -13.32 -7.61 33.53
CA GLY A 288 -13.70 -7.70 32.13
C GLY A 288 -14.72 -6.65 31.70
N ARG A 289 -15.01 -5.65 32.56
CA ARG A 289 -15.94 -4.57 32.24
C ARG A 289 -15.34 -3.61 31.24
N LEU A 290 -16.23 -2.97 30.43
CA LEU A 290 -15.89 -1.93 29.48
C LEU A 290 -16.55 -0.61 29.91
N LEU A 291 -15.80 0.48 29.87
CA LEU A 291 -16.39 1.79 29.69
C LEU A 291 -16.62 2.02 28.19
N VAL A 292 -17.80 2.47 27.81
CA VAL A 292 -18.14 2.67 26.41
C VAL A 292 -18.87 3.99 26.23
N THR A 293 -18.67 4.63 25.10
CA THR A 293 -19.56 5.69 24.64
C THR A 293 -20.55 5.09 23.67
N TRP A 294 -21.84 5.27 23.97
CA TRP A 294 -22.91 4.63 23.23
C TRP A 294 -24.10 5.59 23.06
N THR A 295 -24.68 5.58 21.85
CA THR A 295 -25.93 6.28 21.52
C THR A 295 -27.04 5.27 21.30
N GLN A 296 -28.24 5.57 21.82
CA GLN A 296 -29.44 4.83 21.46
C GLN A 296 -29.83 5.12 20.01
N CYS A 297 -30.59 4.20 19.40
CA CYS A 297 -31.22 4.46 18.10
C CYS A 297 -32.28 5.57 18.23
N ARG A 298 -32.15 6.61 17.38
CA ARG A 298 -33.02 7.80 17.37
C ARG A 298 -33.45 8.08 15.92
N LEU A 299 -34.73 8.44 15.72
CA LEU A 299 -35.28 8.77 14.42
C LEU A 299 -35.74 10.22 14.42
N GLN A 300 -35.67 10.86 13.26
CA GLN A 300 -36.20 12.19 12.99
C GLN A 300 -37.59 12.09 12.35
N GLU A 301 -38.63 12.58 13.02
CA GLU A 301 -39.99 12.72 12.50
C GLU A 301 -40.36 14.20 12.43
N GLY A 302 -40.16 14.86 11.31
CA GLY A 302 -40.31 16.31 11.18
C GLY A 302 -39.31 17.05 12.08
N GLU A 303 -39.81 17.86 13.02
CA GLU A 303 -38.98 18.56 14.01
C GLU A 303 -38.77 17.76 15.31
N ARG A 304 -39.27 16.54 15.40
CA ARG A 304 -39.19 15.71 16.63
C ARG A 304 -38.21 14.60 16.50
N ILE A 305 -37.43 14.40 17.57
CA ILE A 305 -36.61 13.21 17.73
C ILE A 305 -37.35 12.17 18.56
N VAL A 306 -37.48 10.96 18.01
CA VAL A 306 -38.25 9.86 18.61
C VAL A 306 -37.42 8.60 18.72
N PRO A 307 -37.70 7.69 19.66
CA PRO A 307 -36.99 6.41 19.78
C PRO A 307 -37.35 5.49 18.60
N CYS A 308 -36.42 4.63 18.21
CA CYS A 308 -36.64 3.55 17.27
C CYS A 308 -37.59 2.51 17.87
N THR A 309 -38.79 2.37 17.32
CA THR A 309 -39.69 1.25 17.60
C THR A 309 -39.82 0.40 16.32
N GLU A 310 -40.20 -0.87 16.44
CA GLU A 310 -40.41 -1.74 15.30
C GLU A 310 -41.37 -1.12 14.26
N GLU A 311 -42.43 -0.46 14.73
CA GLU A 311 -43.43 0.22 13.90
C GLU A 311 -42.81 1.39 13.09
N ARG A 312 -41.93 2.21 13.75
CA ARG A 312 -41.25 3.32 13.09
C ARG A 312 -40.17 2.90 12.13
N LEU A 313 -39.41 1.85 12.49
CA LEU A 313 -38.38 1.27 11.62
C LEU A 313 -38.98 0.63 10.36
N ALA A 314 -40.21 0.08 10.46
CA ALA A 314 -40.93 -0.48 9.31
C ALA A 314 -41.57 0.60 8.42
N ALA A 315 -41.63 1.88 8.87
CA ALA A 315 -42.17 2.98 8.07
C ALA A 315 -41.21 3.37 6.95
N GLN A 316 -41.75 3.57 5.72
CA GLN A 316 -40.93 4.03 4.61
C GLN A 316 -40.37 5.44 4.89
N GLY A 317 -39.05 5.61 4.70
CA GLY A 317 -38.38 6.90 4.83
C GLY A 317 -38.05 7.28 6.28
N ALA A 318 -37.89 6.30 7.16
CA ALA A 318 -37.32 6.53 8.50
C ALA A 318 -35.94 7.15 8.39
N THR A 319 -35.73 8.35 8.90
CA THR A 319 -34.47 9.08 8.88
C THR A 319 -33.80 8.98 10.24
N VAL A 320 -32.53 8.63 10.28
CA VAL A 320 -31.73 8.58 11.52
C VAL A 320 -31.52 10.02 12.01
N ALA A 321 -31.80 10.28 13.30
CA ALA A 321 -31.46 11.55 13.95
C ALA A 321 -29.98 11.56 14.35
N PRO A 322 -29.34 12.74 14.50
CA PRO A 322 -27.98 12.85 14.99
C PRO A 322 -27.74 12.04 16.27
N PRO A 323 -26.61 11.33 16.42
CA PRO A 323 -26.34 10.51 17.57
C PRO A 323 -26.22 11.36 18.85
N LEU A 324 -26.57 10.78 19.98
CA LEU A 324 -26.46 11.39 21.30
C LEU A 324 -25.69 10.44 22.22
N TYR A 325 -24.37 10.51 22.14
CA TYR A 325 -23.49 9.65 22.91
C TYR A 325 -23.49 10.04 24.38
N GLY A 326 -23.64 9.03 25.25
CA GLY A 326 -23.40 9.10 26.70
C GLY A 326 -22.35 8.09 27.11
N VAL A 327 -21.85 8.21 28.35
CA VAL A 327 -20.87 7.27 28.92
C VAL A 327 -21.60 6.16 29.69
N TRP A 328 -21.26 4.91 29.37
CA TRP A 328 -21.88 3.74 29.96
C TRP A 328 -20.82 2.75 30.45
N MET A 329 -21.19 1.94 31.45
CA MET A 329 -20.40 0.80 31.87
C MET A 329 -21.13 -0.48 31.47
N TYR A 330 -20.47 -1.30 30.65
CA TYR A 330 -20.92 -2.64 30.32
C TYR A 330 -20.25 -3.67 31.25
N ASP A 331 -21.06 -4.55 31.86
CA ASP A 331 -20.57 -5.68 32.67
C ASP A 331 -20.91 -6.99 31.94
N PRO A 332 -19.89 -7.76 31.46
CA PRO A 332 -20.11 -9.00 30.73
C PRO A 332 -20.65 -10.13 31.60
N ARG A 333 -20.51 -10.05 32.93
CA ARG A 333 -20.95 -11.12 33.85
C ARG A 333 -22.47 -11.22 33.95
N ASP A 334 -23.13 -10.08 34.08
CA ASP A 334 -24.58 -9.97 34.13
C ASP A 334 -25.19 -9.44 32.83
N ARG A 335 -24.36 -9.16 31.85
CA ARG A 335 -24.72 -8.64 30.51
C ARG A 335 -25.57 -7.36 30.60
N THR A 336 -25.20 -6.46 31.54
CA THR A 336 -25.90 -5.19 31.73
C THR A 336 -25.06 -4.01 31.28
N GLN A 337 -25.73 -2.99 30.72
CA GLN A 337 -25.13 -1.70 30.37
C GLN A 337 -25.79 -0.62 31.22
N ARG A 338 -25.00 0.09 32.04
CA ARG A 338 -25.49 1.08 32.99
C ARG A 338 -24.91 2.46 32.69
N PRO A 339 -25.72 3.54 32.74
CA PRO A 339 -25.22 4.88 32.48
C PRO A 339 -24.26 5.30 33.59
N VAL A 340 -23.12 5.86 33.21
CA VAL A 340 -22.15 6.56 34.09
C VAL A 340 -22.37 8.07 33.95
N VAL A 341 -22.40 8.59 32.71
CA VAL A 341 -22.83 9.93 32.36
C VAL A 341 -23.96 9.81 31.34
N PRO A 342 -25.21 10.12 31.75
CA PRO A 342 -26.34 10.04 30.81
C PRO A 342 -26.15 10.97 29.63
N PRO A 343 -26.65 10.61 28.45
CA PRO A 343 -26.65 11.51 27.28
C PRO A 343 -27.47 12.78 27.59
N SER A 344 -27.01 13.91 27.07
CA SER A 344 -27.66 15.21 27.22
C SER A 344 -27.65 15.97 25.90
N GLU A 345 -28.77 16.54 25.49
CA GLU A 345 -28.83 17.36 24.27
C GLU A 345 -27.82 18.50 24.32
N GLY A 346 -27.12 18.73 23.19
CA GLY A 346 -26.06 19.72 23.08
C GLY A 346 -24.66 19.23 23.51
N PHE A 347 -24.53 17.98 23.97
CA PHE A 347 -23.23 17.37 24.34
C PHE A 347 -23.11 15.98 23.77
N ALA A 348 -21.97 15.66 23.15
CA ALA A 348 -21.61 14.32 22.70
C ALA A 348 -20.33 13.87 23.43
N TYR A 349 -20.41 12.74 24.14
CA TYR A 349 -19.25 12.11 24.79
C TYR A 349 -18.67 11.07 23.81
N SER A 350 -17.71 11.49 22.99
CA SER A 350 -17.15 10.64 21.92
C SER A 350 -16.16 9.61 22.42
N GLU A 351 -15.46 9.91 23.52
CA GLU A 351 -14.44 9.03 24.08
C GLU A 351 -14.51 8.96 25.62
N VAL A 352 -14.01 7.86 26.18
CA VAL A 352 -13.96 7.66 27.64
C VAL A 352 -12.79 6.78 28.04
N VAL A 353 -12.08 7.17 29.11
CA VAL A 353 -11.03 6.36 29.75
C VAL A 353 -11.20 6.34 31.28
N ALA A 354 -10.59 5.37 31.93
CA ALA A 354 -10.54 5.30 33.39
C ALA A 354 -9.12 5.58 33.90
N LEU A 355 -8.99 6.54 34.79
CA LEU A 355 -7.75 6.84 35.51
C LEU A 355 -7.49 5.79 36.57
N GLN A 356 -6.85 4.71 36.25
CA GLN A 356 -6.50 3.62 37.14
C GLN A 356 -5.09 3.13 36.91
N PRO A 357 -4.34 2.70 37.91
CA PRO A 357 -3.05 2.04 37.68
C PRO A 357 -3.23 0.77 36.85
N GLN A 358 -2.34 0.58 35.88
CA GLN A 358 -2.32 -0.57 34.98
C GLN A 358 -0.97 -1.28 35.09
N ALA A 359 -0.96 -2.59 34.76
CA ALA A 359 0.30 -3.31 34.63
C ALA A 359 1.10 -2.72 33.46
N LEU A 360 2.38 -2.46 33.71
CA LEU A 360 3.28 -1.97 32.67
C LEU A 360 3.66 -3.12 31.74
N PRO A 361 3.39 -3.02 30.43
CA PRO A 361 3.90 -3.99 29.46
C PRO A 361 5.43 -4.02 29.45
N PRO A 362 6.06 -5.09 28.91
CA PRO A 362 7.51 -5.12 28.72
C PRO A 362 7.99 -3.92 27.91
N VAL A 363 9.10 -3.32 28.35
CA VAL A 363 9.78 -2.29 27.58
C VAL A 363 10.52 -2.96 26.42
N LEU A 364 10.11 -2.66 25.19
CA LEU A 364 10.85 -3.05 24.00
C LEU A 364 11.88 -1.97 23.69
N LEU A 365 13.15 -2.27 23.97
CA LEU A 365 14.24 -1.37 23.64
C LEU A 365 14.34 -1.20 22.11
N ASP A 366 14.76 -0.02 21.70
CA ASP A 366 15.11 0.24 20.32
C ASP A 366 16.30 -0.62 19.94
N ARG A 367 16.27 -1.20 18.75
CA ARG A 367 17.36 -2.00 18.20
C ARG A 367 18.54 -1.11 17.86
N VAL A 368 19.75 -1.62 18.07
CA VAL A 368 21.00 -0.86 17.96
C VAL A 368 21.86 -1.43 16.84
N ALA A 369 22.36 -0.55 15.96
CA ALA A 369 23.30 -0.88 14.92
C ALA A 369 24.59 -1.55 15.48
N GLY A 370 25.08 -2.59 14.83
CA GLY A 370 26.24 -3.39 15.25
C GLY A 370 25.94 -4.35 16.39
N VAL A 371 24.72 -4.35 16.95
CA VAL A 371 24.26 -5.30 17.99
C VAL A 371 23.05 -6.09 17.49
N ASP A 372 21.99 -5.41 17.11
CA ASP A 372 20.73 -6.00 16.66
C ASP A 372 20.56 -5.93 15.14
N PHE A 373 21.22 -4.96 14.51
CA PHE A 373 21.23 -4.71 13.08
C PHE A 373 22.66 -4.66 12.55
N ASP A 374 22.81 -4.91 11.25
CA ASP A 374 24.05 -4.68 10.53
C ASP A 374 24.31 -3.17 10.39
N SER A 375 25.44 -2.69 10.93
CA SER A 375 25.80 -1.27 10.92
C SER A 375 26.12 -0.73 9.53
N ASP A 376 26.60 -1.58 8.61
CA ASP A 376 26.92 -1.16 7.25
C ASP A 376 25.62 -0.96 6.44
N LEU A 377 24.63 -1.84 6.62
CA LEU A 377 23.32 -1.66 6.02
C LEU A 377 22.60 -0.41 6.56
N GLU A 378 22.74 -0.11 7.87
CA GLU A 378 22.19 1.11 8.45
C GLU A 378 22.84 2.36 7.82
N ALA A 379 24.16 2.38 7.72
CA ALA A 379 24.92 3.48 7.14
C ALA A 379 24.59 3.71 5.64
N GLU A 380 24.28 2.64 4.89
CA GLU A 380 23.83 2.70 3.51
C GLU A 380 22.35 3.15 3.38
N GLY A 381 21.59 3.20 4.46
CA GLY A 381 20.15 3.50 4.45
C GLY A 381 19.31 2.42 3.78
N VAL A 382 19.68 1.15 3.95
CA VAL A 382 19.00 -0.01 3.35
C VAL A 382 18.65 -1.06 4.41
N GLY A 383 17.62 -1.85 4.12
CA GLY A 383 17.34 -3.13 4.77
C GLY A 383 17.49 -4.28 3.78
N ILE A 384 17.24 -5.49 4.25
CA ILE A 384 17.27 -6.71 3.42
C ILE A 384 15.83 -7.22 3.25
N LEU A 385 15.43 -7.49 2.02
CA LEU A 385 14.28 -8.33 1.70
C LEU A 385 14.76 -9.74 1.40
N ASP A 386 14.28 -10.73 2.18
CA ASP A 386 14.63 -12.17 2.04
C ASP A 386 13.34 -12.96 1.80
N ILE A 387 13.14 -13.44 0.58
CA ILE A 387 12.02 -14.31 0.18
C ILE A 387 12.56 -15.73 0.00
N ARG A 388 12.03 -16.70 0.76
CA ARG A 388 12.51 -18.08 0.69
C ARG A 388 12.23 -18.75 -0.65
N SER A 389 11.03 -18.55 -1.21
CA SER A 389 10.73 -18.97 -2.59
C SER A 389 9.44 -18.27 -3.10
N VAL A 390 9.50 -17.61 -4.23
CA VAL A 390 8.31 -17.07 -4.92
C VAL A 390 7.36 -18.15 -5.44
N TYR A 391 7.77 -19.42 -5.38
CA TYR A 391 6.95 -20.58 -5.75
C TYR A 391 6.26 -21.22 -4.53
N ASP A 392 6.55 -20.79 -3.34
CA ASP A 392 5.80 -21.12 -2.13
C ASP A 392 4.54 -20.23 -2.10
N ILE A 393 3.38 -20.83 -2.32
CA ILE A 393 2.09 -20.14 -2.27
C ILE A 393 1.33 -20.66 -1.04
N ASP A 394 1.23 -19.82 -0.01
CA ASP A 394 0.52 -20.15 1.23
C ASP A 394 1.00 -21.49 1.87
N GLY A 395 2.33 -21.72 1.84
CA GLY A 395 2.96 -22.93 2.38
C GLY A 395 2.87 -24.16 1.45
N VAL A 396 2.47 -23.97 0.19
CA VAL A 396 2.36 -25.03 -0.81
C VAL A 396 3.38 -24.80 -1.94
N ASP A 397 4.14 -25.84 -2.30
CA ASP A 397 5.03 -25.81 -3.45
C ASP A 397 4.22 -25.78 -4.76
N ALA A 398 4.05 -24.60 -5.34
CA ALA A 398 3.35 -24.34 -6.60
C ALA A 398 4.28 -24.36 -7.83
N ALA A 399 5.57 -24.67 -7.66
CA ALA A 399 6.53 -24.71 -8.76
C ALA A 399 6.19 -25.81 -9.77
N PRO A 400 6.31 -25.58 -11.10
CA PRO A 400 6.17 -26.60 -12.10
C PRO A 400 7.16 -27.76 -11.91
N GLY A 401 6.67 -28.90 -11.46
CA GLY A 401 7.49 -30.08 -11.14
C GLY A 401 8.16 -30.03 -9.75
N GLY A 402 7.88 -29.01 -8.97
CA GLY A 402 8.37 -28.77 -7.63
C GLY A 402 9.64 -27.91 -7.58
N ILE A 403 9.80 -27.14 -6.47
CA ILE A 403 10.96 -26.23 -6.24
C ILE A 403 12.29 -26.96 -6.42
N ALA A 404 12.42 -28.17 -5.87
CA ALA A 404 13.62 -28.99 -6.02
C ALA A 404 13.96 -29.37 -7.48
N ALA A 405 12.94 -29.45 -8.35
CA ALA A 405 13.17 -29.71 -9.78
C ALA A 405 13.60 -28.46 -10.54
N LEU A 406 13.06 -27.28 -10.17
CA LEU A 406 13.47 -26.01 -10.75
C LEU A 406 14.90 -25.63 -10.32
N ALA A 407 15.29 -25.97 -9.10
CA ALA A 407 16.63 -25.73 -8.54
C ALA A 407 17.73 -26.62 -9.18
N ASP A 408 17.35 -27.76 -9.76
CA ASP A 408 18.31 -28.73 -10.33
C ASP A 408 18.62 -28.39 -11.81
N PRO A 409 19.87 -27.92 -12.14
CA PRO A 409 20.23 -27.55 -13.50
C PRO A 409 20.29 -28.74 -14.48
N ARG A 410 20.25 -29.97 -14.01
CA ARG A 410 20.07 -31.15 -14.88
C ARG A 410 18.65 -31.30 -15.40
N ARG A 411 17.69 -30.83 -14.64
CA ARG A 411 16.26 -31.02 -14.90
C ARG A 411 15.63 -29.81 -15.59
N THR A 412 16.12 -28.60 -15.27
CA THR A 412 15.45 -27.34 -15.65
C THR A 412 16.45 -26.33 -16.17
N THR A 413 16.15 -25.72 -17.31
CA THR A 413 16.88 -24.56 -17.84
C THR A 413 16.21 -23.27 -17.39
N ALA A 414 16.92 -22.14 -17.51
CA ALA A 414 16.39 -20.83 -17.17
C ALA A 414 15.10 -20.48 -17.93
N ALA A 415 14.99 -20.86 -19.21
CA ALA A 415 13.81 -20.61 -20.04
C ALA A 415 12.56 -21.38 -19.57
N GLN A 416 12.73 -22.44 -18.79
CA GLN A 416 11.62 -23.23 -18.24
C GLN A 416 11.14 -22.75 -16.88
N ARG A 417 11.84 -21.80 -16.24
CA ARG A 417 11.46 -21.22 -14.95
C ARG A 417 10.49 -20.06 -15.19
N PRO A 418 9.28 -20.09 -14.60
CA PRO A 418 8.30 -19.01 -14.77
C PRO A 418 8.77 -17.68 -14.20
N ALA A 419 9.25 -17.66 -12.95
CA ALA A 419 9.78 -16.48 -12.30
C ALA A 419 11.28 -16.31 -12.60
N ARG A 420 11.67 -15.11 -13.02
CA ARG A 420 13.06 -14.81 -13.39
C ARG A 420 13.62 -13.59 -12.66
N PHE A 421 12.78 -12.62 -12.34
CA PHE A 421 13.19 -11.41 -11.65
C PHE A 421 12.14 -11.00 -10.63
N LEU A 422 12.60 -10.26 -9.61
CA LEU A 422 11.76 -9.50 -8.70
C LEU A 422 11.97 -8.02 -9.00
N ARG A 423 10.89 -7.26 -9.19
CA ARG A 423 10.91 -5.79 -9.28
C ARG A 423 10.45 -5.20 -7.97
N ILE A 424 11.17 -4.18 -7.50
CA ILE A 424 10.80 -3.38 -6.33
C ILE A 424 10.31 -2.03 -6.81
N GLU A 425 9.13 -1.63 -6.36
CA GLU A 425 8.45 -0.37 -6.69
C GLU A 425 8.26 0.47 -5.43
N LYS A 426 8.39 1.80 -5.53
CA LYS A 426 8.11 2.74 -4.46
C LYS A 426 6.90 3.61 -4.83
N ALA A 427 6.07 3.94 -3.84
CA ALA A 427 5.05 4.97 -4.00
C ALA A 427 5.68 6.35 -4.18
N VAL A 428 5.13 7.16 -5.07
CA VAL A 428 5.49 8.56 -5.25
C VAL A 428 4.66 9.40 -4.28
N SER A 429 5.32 10.23 -3.48
CA SER A 429 4.64 11.19 -2.61
C SER A 429 3.88 12.21 -3.44
N LEU A 430 2.59 12.37 -3.20
CA LEU A 430 1.73 13.33 -3.91
C LEU A 430 1.64 14.62 -3.08
N PRO A 431 1.92 15.79 -3.66
CA PRO A 431 1.76 17.08 -3.00
C PRO A 431 0.26 17.46 -2.90
N ASP A 432 -0.05 18.36 -1.99
CA ASP A 432 -1.30 19.14 -2.02
C ASP A 432 -1.28 20.18 -3.14
N ASP A 433 -2.41 20.84 -3.35
CA ASP A 433 -2.58 21.81 -4.43
C ASP A 433 -1.76 23.11 -4.18
N GLU A 434 -1.45 23.44 -2.91
CA GLU A 434 -0.63 24.60 -2.56
C GLU A 434 0.84 24.39 -2.89
N VAL A 435 1.34 23.17 -2.67
CA VAL A 435 2.73 22.83 -3.06
C VAL A 435 2.83 22.61 -4.56
N ARG A 436 1.87 21.94 -5.17
CA ARG A 436 1.84 21.67 -6.60
C ARG A 436 0.44 21.26 -7.06
N ASP A 437 -0.35 22.21 -7.53
CA ASP A 437 -1.60 21.92 -8.23
C ASP A 437 -1.28 21.36 -9.63
N PHE A 438 -1.66 20.10 -9.88
CA PHE A 438 -1.39 19.41 -11.14
C PHE A 438 -2.64 18.68 -11.65
N ASP A 439 -2.84 18.73 -12.98
CA ASP A 439 -4.00 18.17 -13.63
C ASP A 439 -4.07 16.63 -13.48
N ASN A 440 -5.25 16.11 -13.22
CA ASN A 440 -5.52 14.67 -13.06
C ASN A 440 -5.17 13.84 -14.31
N SER A 441 -5.04 14.46 -15.50
CA SER A 441 -4.56 13.79 -16.70
C SER A 441 -3.17 13.18 -16.55
N ALA A 442 -2.38 13.65 -15.56
CA ALA A 442 -1.09 13.09 -15.20
C ALA A 442 -1.15 11.60 -14.83
N PHE A 443 -2.22 11.17 -14.18
CA PHE A 443 -2.45 9.75 -13.87
C PHE A 443 -2.82 8.90 -15.10
N GLY A 444 -3.05 9.52 -16.23
CA GLY A 444 -3.40 8.83 -17.46
C GLY A 444 -4.79 8.21 -17.44
N VAL A 445 -4.89 6.91 -17.74
CA VAL A 445 -6.18 6.22 -17.87
C VAL A 445 -6.86 5.91 -16.54
N SER A 446 -6.13 5.91 -15.44
CA SER A 446 -6.68 5.64 -14.11
C SER A 446 -5.77 6.14 -12.99
N ALA A 447 -6.33 6.94 -12.08
CA ALA A 447 -5.66 7.36 -10.85
C ALA A 447 -5.54 6.21 -9.82
N ALA A 448 -6.35 5.16 -9.92
CA ALA A 448 -6.35 4.02 -8.99
C ALA A 448 -5.01 3.24 -8.93
N PHE A 449 -4.14 3.42 -9.92
CA PHE A 449 -2.80 2.82 -9.89
C PHE A 449 -1.79 3.64 -9.08
N GLY A 450 -2.08 4.90 -8.76
CA GLY A 450 -1.15 5.85 -8.15
C GLY A 450 0.06 6.14 -9.06
N MET A 451 0.96 7.00 -8.64
CA MET A 451 2.27 7.20 -9.26
C MET A 451 3.30 6.29 -8.59
N ARG A 452 4.17 5.64 -9.38
CA ARG A 452 5.18 4.70 -8.88
C ARG A 452 6.52 4.89 -9.55
N GLU A 453 7.58 4.70 -8.77
CA GLU A 453 8.97 4.65 -9.20
C GLU A 453 9.50 3.23 -9.04
N ILE A 454 10.34 2.78 -9.98
CA ILE A 454 11.01 1.48 -9.90
C ILE A 454 12.34 1.67 -9.18
N LEU A 455 12.53 1.00 -8.04
CA LEU A 455 13.77 1.04 -7.26
C LEU A 455 14.85 0.13 -7.88
N GLY A 456 14.44 -0.89 -8.60
CA GLY A 456 15.32 -1.80 -9.31
C GLY A 456 14.81 -3.23 -9.36
N TYR A 457 15.67 -4.11 -9.83
CA TYR A 457 15.42 -5.53 -10.07
C TYR A 457 16.44 -6.41 -9.34
N ALA A 458 15.99 -7.56 -8.87
CA ALA A 458 16.84 -8.65 -8.41
C ALA A 458 16.55 -9.92 -9.21
N PRO A 459 17.55 -10.78 -9.50
CA PRO A 459 17.28 -12.09 -10.07
C PRO A 459 16.55 -12.97 -9.05
N VAL A 460 15.60 -13.78 -9.53
CA VAL A 460 15.02 -14.88 -8.77
C VAL A 460 15.91 -16.10 -9.00
N GLU A 461 16.44 -16.67 -7.94
CA GLU A 461 17.32 -17.84 -8.01
C GLU A 461 16.54 -19.10 -8.43
N PRO A 462 17.21 -20.17 -8.87
CA PRO A 462 16.52 -21.34 -9.41
C PRO A 462 15.51 -22.00 -8.47
N ASP A 463 15.70 -21.93 -7.15
CA ASP A 463 14.75 -22.40 -6.12
C ASP A 463 13.62 -21.41 -5.82
N GLY A 464 13.58 -20.30 -6.55
CA GLY A 464 12.59 -19.23 -6.35
C GLY A 464 12.98 -18.23 -5.25
N SER A 465 14.14 -18.40 -4.62
CA SER A 465 14.57 -17.50 -3.54
C SER A 465 15.08 -16.15 -4.08
N VAL A 466 14.92 -15.11 -3.24
CA VAL A 466 15.46 -13.76 -3.50
C VAL A 466 15.99 -13.20 -2.19
N ARG A 467 17.18 -12.61 -2.22
CA ARG A 467 17.74 -11.86 -1.11
C ARG A 467 18.44 -10.61 -1.63
N VAL A 468 17.96 -9.42 -1.23
CA VAL A 468 18.39 -8.18 -1.86
C VAL A 468 18.25 -6.99 -0.89
N LYS A 469 19.14 -5.99 -1.03
CA LYS A 469 19.05 -4.69 -0.37
C LYS A 469 17.86 -3.90 -0.94
N VAL A 470 17.05 -3.30 -0.06
CA VAL A 470 15.98 -2.37 -0.43
C VAL A 470 16.14 -1.06 0.34
N PRO A 471 15.79 0.10 -0.24
CA PRO A 471 15.82 1.36 0.51
C PRO A 471 14.96 1.28 1.76
N ALA A 472 15.51 1.78 2.87
CA ALA A 472 14.81 1.82 4.14
C ALA A 472 13.91 3.06 4.25
N ASP A 473 12.91 2.97 5.15
CA ASP A 473 12.06 4.10 5.54
C ASP A 473 11.18 4.64 4.39
N VAL A 474 10.86 3.79 3.42
CA VAL A 474 9.96 4.12 2.29
C VAL A 474 8.88 3.06 2.14
N PRO A 475 7.66 3.44 1.71
CA PRO A 475 6.64 2.47 1.33
C PRO A 475 7.02 1.83 -0.01
N PHE A 476 7.15 0.49 -0.05
CA PHE A 476 7.49 -0.23 -1.27
C PHE A 476 6.59 -1.44 -1.52
N ALA A 477 6.52 -1.85 -2.76
CA ALA A 477 5.79 -3.03 -3.22
C ALA A 477 6.69 -3.90 -4.10
N ILE A 478 6.31 -5.16 -4.29
CA ILE A 478 7.08 -6.15 -5.04
C ILE A 478 6.26 -6.73 -6.20
N SER A 479 6.95 -7.13 -7.26
CA SER A 479 6.34 -7.80 -8.42
C SER A 479 7.27 -8.90 -8.94
N VAL A 480 6.75 -10.11 -9.09
CA VAL A 480 7.47 -11.23 -9.70
C VAL A 480 7.31 -11.16 -11.22
N LEU A 481 8.42 -11.27 -11.95
CA LEU A 481 8.48 -11.10 -13.40
C LEU A 481 8.96 -12.37 -14.12
N ASP A 482 8.50 -12.56 -15.34
CA ASP A 482 9.02 -13.56 -16.28
C ASP A 482 10.38 -13.16 -16.92
N GLY A 483 10.88 -13.95 -17.86
CA GLY A 483 12.15 -13.71 -18.57
C GLY A 483 12.12 -12.50 -19.50
N ASP A 484 10.95 -12.02 -19.88
CA ASP A 484 10.75 -10.83 -20.71
C ASP A 484 10.53 -9.56 -19.88
N GLY A 485 10.59 -9.66 -18.55
CA GLY A 485 10.39 -8.54 -17.61
C GLY A 485 8.92 -8.16 -17.41
N ARG A 486 7.96 -9.04 -17.74
CA ARG A 486 6.53 -8.81 -17.55
C ARG A 486 6.06 -9.43 -16.25
N ARG A 487 5.19 -8.74 -15.54
CA ARG A 487 4.66 -9.20 -14.25
C ARG A 487 3.80 -10.46 -14.41
N ILE A 488 4.10 -11.48 -13.61
CA ILE A 488 3.36 -12.74 -13.54
C ILE A 488 2.58 -12.91 -12.23
N SER A 489 2.98 -12.20 -11.17
CA SER A 489 2.22 -12.15 -9.91
C SER A 489 1.00 -11.23 -10.01
N PRO A 490 0.00 -11.34 -9.13
CA PRO A 490 -0.93 -10.27 -8.88
C PRO A 490 -0.19 -8.97 -8.52
N ARG A 491 -0.84 -7.81 -8.68
CA ARG A 491 -0.28 -6.55 -8.21
C ARG A 491 -0.29 -6.54 -6.68
N HIS A 492 0.82 -6.13 -6.06
CA HIS A 492 0.87 -5.97 -4.62
C HIS A 492 0.01 -4.77 -4.19
N GLN A 493 -0.91 -4.98 -3.27
CA GLN A 493 -1.99 -4.05 -2.93
C GLN A 493 -1.82 -3.40 -1.55
N ASN A 494 -0.72 -3.69 -0.87
CA ASN A 494 -0.31 -3.02 0.36
C ASN A 494 1.14 -2.53 0.23
N TRP A 495 1.52 -1.61 1.11
CA TRP A 495 2.86 -1.06 1.15
C TRP A 495 3.67 -1.74 2.25
N LEU A 496 4.77 -2.37 1.87
CA LEU A 496 5.78 -2.89 2.77
C LEU A 496 6.70 -1.76 3.23
N GLN A 497 7.33 -1.94 4.39
CA GLN A 497 8.42 -1.09 4.85
C GLN A 497 9.50 -1.95 5.49
N VAL A 498 10.71 -1.42 5.56
CA VAL A 498 11.86 -1.98 6.30
C VAL A 498 12.65 -0.84 6.91
N ARG A 499 13.17 -1.04 8.12
CA ARG A 499 14.09 -0.09 8.75
C ARG A 499 15.51 -0.31 8.23
N ALA A 500 16.34 0.73 8.31
CA ALA A 500 17.76 0.57 7.99
C ALA A 500 18.40 -0.50 8.87
N GLY A 501 19.09 -1.45 8.25
CA GLY A 501 19.70 -2.61 8.91
C GLY A 501 18.75 -3.79 9.20
N GLU A 502 17.45 -3.62 9.03
CA GLU A 502 16.45 -4.67 9.27
C GLU A 502 16.42 -5.71 8.15
N GLU A 503 16.09 -6.96 8.49
CA GLU A 503 15.79 -8.01 7.54
C GLU A 503 14.31 -8.36 7.58
N LEU A 504 13.61 -8.08 6.47
CA LEU A 504 12.22 -8.48 6.25
C LEU A 504 12.19 -9.85 5.58
N ARG A 505 11.62 -10.84 6.26
CA ARG A 505 11.55 -12.23 5.80
C ARG A 505 10.16 -12.60 5.35
N CYS A 506 10.09 -13.28 4.19
CA CYS A 506 8.87 -13.88 3.65
C CYS A 506 9.13 -15.37 3.31
N ASN A 507 8.19 -16.25 3.66
CA ASN A 507 8.25 -17.64 3.23
C ASN A 507 8.06 -17.76 1.71
N GLY A 508 7.13 -17.00 1.16
CA GLY A 508 6.80 -17.00 -0.26
C GLY A 508 5.80 -15.93 -0.64
N CYS A 509 5.04 -16.21 -1.68
CA CYS A 509 3.90 -15.42 -2.15
C CYS A 509 2.58 -15.99 -1.60
N HIS A 510 1.47 -15.38 -2.01
CA HIS A 510 0.13 -15.80 -1.58
C HIS A 510 -0.84 -15.76 -2.76
N ASP A 511 -1.93 -16.52 -2.64
CA ASP A 511 -3.07 -16.41 -3.55
C ASP A 511 -4.10 -15.43 -2.95
N PRO A 512 -4.32 -14.25 -3.54
CA PRO A 512 -5.30 -13.29 -3.04
C PRO A 512 -6.74 -13.83 -3.04
N ALA A 513 -7.02 -14.89 -3.80
CA ALA A 513 -8.33 -15.53 -3.84
C ALA A 513 -8.50 -16.64 -2.79
N SER A 514 -7.47 -16.95 -2.00
CA SER A 514 -7.54 -18.04 -1.00
C SER A 514 -8.42 -17.70 0.21
N GLY A 515 -8.69 -16.42 0.48
CA GLY A 515 -9.39 -15.96 1.68
C GLY A 515 -8.58 -16.15 2.97
N GLU A 516 -7.29 -16.47 2.88
CA GLU A 516 -6.37 -16.61 4.01
C GLU A 516 -5.34 -15.48 4.02
N SER A 517 -5.00 -14.97 5.19
CA SER A 517 -3.91 -14.01 5.37
C SER A 517 -2.55 -14.63 5.16
N HIS A 518 -1.59 -13.77 4.81
CA HIS A 518 -0.22 -14.10 4.47
C HIS A 518 0.74 -13.03 5.01
N GLY A 519 2.03 -13.13 4.65
CA GLY A 519 3.05 -12.11 4.98
C GLY A 519 3.65 -12.25 6.38
N ARG A 520 3.34 -13.35 7.12
CA ARG A 520 3.94 -13.66 8.41
C ARG A 520 4.56 -15.06 8.38
N GLU A 521 5.76 -15.21 8.96
CA GLU A 521 6.44 -16.51 9.05
C GLU A 521 5.68 -17.55 9.90
N ASP A 522 4.81 -17.10 10.81
CA ASP A 522 4.08 -17.96 11.74
C ASP A 522 2.71 -18.44 11.21
N LEU A 523 2.33 -18.11 9.98
CA LEU A 523 1.05 -18.51 9.39
C LEU A 523 1.13 -19.89 8.72
N PHE A 524 2.17 -20.11 7.93
CA PHE A 524 2.38 -21.34 7.19
C PHE A 524 3.79 -21.90 7.45
N ALA A 525 3.94 -23.20 7.37
CA ALA A 525 5.27 -23.78 7.28
C ALA A 525 5.81 -23.52 5.86
N PRO A 526 7.07 -23.08 5.71
CA PRO A 526 7.62 -22.85 4.38
C PRO A 526 7.65 -24.16 3.57
N ALA A 527 7.16 -24.11 2.33
CA ALA A 527 7.26 -25.23 1.39
C ALA A 527 8.70 -25.49 0.96
N HIS A 528 9.56 -24.44 0.97
CA HIS A 528 10.99 -24.54 0.68
C HIS A 528 11.81 -24.60 1.97
N ALA A 529 12.29 -25.76 2.33
CA ALA A 529 13.09 -25.98 3.55
C ALA A 529 14.53 -25.43 3.46
N GLY A 530 15.03 -25.12 2.25
CA GLY A 530 16.43 -24.78 2.02
C GLY A 530 17.36 -26.01 1.95
N ALA A 531 18.65 -25.79 2.09
CA ALA A 531 19.67 -26.84 2.00
C ALA A 531 19.55 -27.88 3.10
N ALA A 532 19.63 -29.17 2.74
CA ALA A 532 19.47 -30.27 3.69
C ALA A 532 20.71 -30.50 4.61
N THR A 533 21.88 -30.00 4.21
CA THR A 533 23.15 -30.24 4.92
C THR A 533 24.11 -29.05 4.79
N THR A 534 24.98 -28.87 5.79
CA THR A 534 26.04 -27.86 5.75
C THR A 534 27.24 -28.33 4.93
N GLY A 535 27.88 -27.43 4.18
CA GLY A 535 29.12 -27.62 3.44
C GLY A 535 28.97 -28.42 2.13
N GLN A 536 27.74 -28.58 1.64
CA GLN A 536 27.45 -29.23 0.36
C GLN A 536 26.75 -28.28 -0.61
N PRO A 537 27.04 -28.37 -1.91
CA PRO A 537 26.27 -27.65 -2.92
C PRO A 537 24.84 -28.20 -3.04
N PHE A 538 23.92 -27.42 -3.62
CA PHE A 538 22.63 -27.95 -4.03
C PHE A 538 22.82 -29.05 -5.10
N PRO A 539 21.85 -29.96 -5.27
CA PRO A 539 21.98 -31.08 -6.22
C PRO A 539 22.32 -30.61 -7.64
N ASN A 540 23.41 -31.18 -8.19
CA ASN A 540 23.92 -30.93 -9.55
C ASN A 540 24.27 -29.44 -9.86
N THR A 541 24.45 -28.61 -8.85
CA THR A 541 24.86 -27.20 -9.02
C THR A 541 26.39 -27.05 -8.93
N ASN A 542 26.86 -25.83 -9.12
CA ASN A 542 28.23 -25.41 -9.01
C ASN A 542 28.81 -25.73 -7.61
N PRO A 543 29.82 -26.57 -7.49
CA PRO A 543 30.40 -26.99 -6.19
C PRO A 543 31.00 -25.83 -5.36
N ALA A 544 31.36 -24.71 -6.01
CA ALA A 544 31.84 -23.52 -5.31
C ALA A 544 30.75 -22.81 -4.51
N LEU A 545 29.46 -23.03 -4.86
CA LEU A 545 28.28 -22.45 -4.18
C LEU A 545 27.73 -23.47 -3.18
N PHE A 546 28.50 -23.74 -2.11
CA PHE A 546 28.10 -24.66 -1.04
C PHE A 546 27.21 -23.95 0.00
N ALA A 547 26.23 -24.66 0.49
CA ALA A 547 25.23 -24.16 1.42
C ALA A 547 25.49 -24.54 2.87
N ASP A 548 24.98 -23.75 3.81
CA ASP A 548 24.76 -24.19 5.19
C ASP A 548 23.33 -24.73 5.34
N PHE A 549 23.11 -25.51 6.39
CA PHE A 549 21.79 -26.12 6.64
C PHE A 549 20.69 -25.08 6.69
N GLY A 550 19.63 -25.26 5.90
CA GLY A 550 18.47 -24.39 5.83
C GLY A 550 18.63 -23.16 4.94
N GLU A 551 19.83 -22.87 4.40
CA GLU A 551 20.01 -21.76 3.45
C GLU A 551 19.28 -22.01 2.13
N THR A 552 18.74 -20.95 1.56
CA THR A 552 18.23 -20.89 0.18
C THR A 552 19.38 -20.56 -0.78
N MET A 553 19.15 -20.71 -2.09
CA MET A 553 20.16 -20.37 -3.10
C MET A 553 20.50 -18.87 -3.06
N ALA A 554 19.54 -17.99 -2.84
CA ALA A 554 19.81 -16.55 -2.69
C ALA A 554 20.66 -16.23 -1.47
N GLN A 555 20.43 -16.90 -0.33
CA GLN A 555 21.23 -16.72 0.88
C GLN A 555 22.67 -17.19 0.67
N VAL A 556 22.86 -18.34 0.01
CA VAL A 556 24.21 -18.84 -0.36
C VAL A 556 24.93 -17.86 -1.27
N ARG A 557 24.27 -17.38 -2.32
CA ARG A 557 24.87 -16.43 -3.27
C ARG A 557 25.26 -15.12 -2.58
N ALA A 558 24.37 -14.56 -1.74
CA ALA A 558 24.67 -13.38 -0.95
C ALA A 558 25.85 -13.58 -0.01
N ARG A 559 25.87 -14.67 0.78
CA ARG A 559 26.95 -14.98 1.73
C ARG A 559 28.32 -15.13 1.05
N ILE A 560 28.36 -15.75 -0.13
CA ILE A 560 29.60 -15.93 -0.87
C ILE A 560 30.06 -14.63 -1.51
N SER A 561 29.14 -13.85 -2.12
CA SER A 561 29.44 -12.54 -2.70
C SER A 561 29.94 -11.56 -1.64
N CYS A 562 29.38 -11.57 -0.45
CA CYS A 562 29.79 -10.69 0.66
C CYS A 562 31.13 -11.05 1.29
N GLN A 563 31.84 -12.07 0.79
CA GLN A 563 33.29 -12.26 1.11
C GLN A 563 34.17 -11.26 0.35
N THR A 564 33.60 -10.56 -0.67
CA THR A 564 34.32 -9.59 -1.51
C THR A 564 33.62 -8.24 -1.50
N ASP A 565 32.44 -8.11 -2.12
CA ASP A 565 31.80 -6.83 -2.45
C ASP A 565 30.28 -6.79 -2.22
N CYS A 566 29.66 -7.91 -1.85
CA CYS A 566 28.19 -8.03 -1.72
C CYS A 566 27.39 -7.71 -2.99
N GLU A 567 27.98 -7.79 -4.19
CA GLU A 567 27.31 -7.43 -5.44
C GLU A 567 25.98 -8.19 -5.63
N ALA A 568 25.91 -9.46 -5.18
CA ALA A 568 24.68 -10.26 -5.29
C ALA A 568 23.50 -9.74 -4.45
N LEU A 569 23.72 -8.81 -3.51
CA LEU A 569 22.67 -8.14 -2.74
C LEU A 569 22.17 -6.85 -3.37
N LEU A 570 22.82 -6.34 -4.41
CA LEU A 570 22.44 -5.05 -5.00
C LEU A 570 21.28 -5.21 -5.98
N LEU A 571 20.35 -4.24 -5.95
CA LEU A 571 19.40 -4.07 -7.04
C LEU A 571 20.12 -3.58 -8.31
N SER A 572 19.54 -3.87 -9.45
CA SER A 572 19.97 -3.33 -10.74
C SER A 572 18.82 -2.52 -11.37
N PRO A 573 19.07 -1.39 -12.04
CA PRO A 573 18.04 -0.74 -12.86
C PRO A 573 17.70 -1.55 -14.12
N ASP A 574 18.53 -2.57 -14.43
CA ASP A 574 18.45 -3.38 -15.63
C ASP A 574 18.04 -4.81 -15.29
N LEU A 575 17.38 -5.50 -16.23
CA LEU A 575 17.17 -6.94 -16.16
C LEU A 575 18.43 -7.66 -16.63
N VAL A 576 19.25 -8.14 -15.72
CA VAL A 576 20.50 -8.85 -16.02
C VAL A 576 20.41 -10.27 -15.48
N TYR A 577 20.63 -11.24 -16.34
CA TYR A 577 20.63 -12.65 -15.97
C TYR A 577 21.98 -13.30 -16.30
N GLU A 578 22.54 -14.04 -15.35
CA GLU A 578 23.71 -14.87 -15.48
C GLU A 578 23.47 -16.21 -14.76
N ASP A 579 23.80 -17.32 -15.40
CA ASP A 579 23.67 -18.65 -14.84
C ASP A 579 24.94 -19.03 -14.05
N VAL A 580 24.96 -18.66 -12.78
CA VAL A 580 26.07 -18.97 -11.84
C VAL A 580 25.97 -20.37 -11.25
N TRP A 581 24.76 -20.98 -11.33
CA TRP A 581 24.47 -22.26 -10.67
C TRP A 581 24.82 -23.47 -11.50
N THR A 582 24.84 -23.37 -12.84
CA THR A 582 25.12 -24.50 -13.72
C THR A 582 26.62 -24.67 -13.91
N ASP A 583 27.18 -25.75 -13.35
CA ASP A 583 28.53 -26.20 -13.66
C ASP A 583 28.48 -27.35 -14.68
N PRO A 584 29.18 -27.28 -15.80
CA PRO A 584 29.09 -28.29 -16.86
C PRO A 584 29.45 -29.71 -16.40
N ALA A 585 30.36 -29.84 -15.43
CA ALA A 585 30.79 -31.15 -14.96
C ALA A 585 29.72 -31.84 -14.10
N THR A 586 29.02 -31.09 -13.27
CA THR A 586 27.97 -31.59 -12.36
C THR A 586 26.60 -31.66 -13.03
N ALA A 587 26.25 -30.65 -13.81
CA ALA A 587 24.96 -30.57 -14.49
C ALA A 587 24.91 -31.40 -15.79
N GLY A 588 26.07 -31.71 -16.42
CA GLY A 588 26.13 -32.40 -17.71
C GLY A 588 25.63 -31.56 -18.89
N ARG A 589 25.49 -30.22 -18.73
CA ARG A 589 25.14 -29.24 -19.77
C ARG A 589 25.92 -27.93 -19.56
N ALA A 590 26.01 -27.12 -20.59
CA ALA A 590 26.54 -25.77 -20.46
C ALA A 590 25.56 -24.86 -19.65
N PRO A 591 26.08 -23.81 -18.99
CA PRO A 591 25.28 -22.76 -18.42
C PRO A 591 24.31 -22.13 -19.44
N ASP A 592 23.17 -21.68 -18.98
CA ASP A 592 22.24 -20.94 -19.82
C ASP A 592 22.88 -19.63 -20.29
N ALA A 593 22.57 -19.19 -21.50
CA ALA A 593 23.18 -17.99 -22.07
C ALA A 593 22.79 -16.74 -21.24
N PRO A 594 23.75 -15.91 -20.87
CA PRO A 594 23.47 -14.66 -20.19
C PRO A 594 22.77 -13.69 -21.12
N PHE A 595 21.92 -12.82 -20.54
CA PHE A 595 21.34 -11.71 -21.27
C PHE A 595 21.20 -10.47 -20.37
N GLY A 596 21.03 -9.30 -21.00
CA GLY A 596 20.74 -8.07 -20.31
C GLY A 596 19.83 -7.20 -21.14
N TYR A 597 18.72 -6.72 -20.57
CA TYR A 597 17.87 -5.68 -21.12
C TYR A 597 18.20 -4.41 -20.37
N ARG A 598 19.07 -3.59 -20.97
CA ARG A 598 19.72 -2.47 -20.28
C ARG A 598 19.21 -1.13 -20.81
N TYR A 599 19.01 -0.19 -19.91
CA TYR A 599 18.72 1.20 -20.32
C TYR A 599 19.84 1.85 -21.12
N ALA A 600 21.07 1.34 -20.99
CA ALA A 600 22.18 1.76 -21.84
C ALA A 600 22.02 1.37 -23.33
N ASP A 601 21.15 0.40 -23.63
CA ASP A 601 20.85 -0.04 -25.00
C ASP A 601 19.70 0.76 -25.65
N LEU A 602 19.11 1.73 -24.91
CA LEU A 602 18.16 2.69 -25.45
C LEU A 602 18.89 3.80 -26.21
N GLU A 603 18.40 4.11 -27.40
CA GLU A 603 18.82 5.30 -28.17
C GLU A 603 17.93 6.52 -27.88
N THR A 604 16.88 6.33 -27.09
CA THR A 604 15.96 7.34 -26.54
C THR A 604 16.35 7.63 -25.08
N PRO A 605 15.87 8.75 -24.49
CA PRO A 605 16.20 9.08 -23.10
C PRO A 605 15.83 7.93 -22.13
N PRO A 606 16.74 7.49 -21.28
CA PRO A 606 16.46 6.48 -20.25
C PRO A 606 15.76 7.11 -19.04
N PRO A 607 14.89 6.37 -18.31
CA PRO A 607 14.13 6.89 -17.17
C PRO A 607 14.93 6.93 -15.86
N THR A 608 16.24 6.72 -15.89
CA THR A 608 17.12 6.71 -14.70
C THR A 608 18.44 7.43 -14.98
N SER A 609 19.10 7.90 -13.92
CA SER A 609 20.36 8.62 -14.02
C SER A 609 21.53 7.75 -14.52
N THR A 610 22.58 8.39 -15.03
CA THR A 610 23.80 7.68 -15.44
C THR A 610 24.49 7.01 -14.26
N ASP A 611 24.51 7.64 -13.09
CA ASP A 611 25.14 7.12 -11.88
C ASP A 611 24.46 5.83 -11.43
N CYS A 612 23.13 5.81 -11.40
CA CYS A 612 22.36 4.62 -11.03
C CYS A 612 22.52 3.45 -12.02
N ARG A 613 22.81 3.75 -13.31
CA ARG A 613 23.15 2.70 -14.31
C ARG A 613 24.54 2.12 -14.12
N THR A 614 25.41 2.83 -13.42
CA THR A 614 26.79 2.41 -13.17
C THR A 614 26.91 1.69 -11.83
N SER A 615 26.27 2.21 -10.78
CA SER A 615 26.30 1.65 -9.42
C SER A 615 24.99 1.98 -8.71
N TRP A 616 24.28 0.96 -8.28
CA TRP A 616 23.04 1.13 -7.54
C TRP A 616 23.30 1.64 -6.11
N THR A 617 22.46 2.56 -5.63
CA THR A 617 22.41 3.05 -4.25
C THR A 617 20.95 3.15 -3.81
N SER A 618 20.70 3.35 -2.50
CA SER A 618 19.35 3.54 -1.94
C SER A 618 18.61 4.75 -2.53
N GLY A 619 19.34 5.70 -3.14
CA GLY A 619 18.80 6.86 -3.87
C GLY A 619 18.39 6.57 -5.32
N CYS A 620 18.68 5.38 -5.87
CA CYS A 620 18.41 5.08 -7.28
C CYS A 620 16.93 4.83 -7.59
N ARG A 621 16.47 5.40 -8.71
CA ARG A 621 15.10 5.33 -9.21
C ARG A 621 15.06 5.24 -10.74
N ALA A 622 14.03 4.57 -11.27
CA ALA A 622 13.60 4.74 -12.65
C ALA A 622 12.16 5.28 -12.62
N THR A 623 12.00 6.51 -13.11
CA THR A 623 10.73 7.24 -13.16
C THR A 623 10.30 7.38 -14.61
N ILE A 624 9.28 6.64 -15.03
CA ILE A 624 8.90 6.52 -16.43
C ILE A 624 7.76 7.50 -16.73
N HIS A 625 8.02 8.45 -17.64
CA HIS A 625 7.02 9.37 -18.19
C HIS A 625 6.74 9.01 -19.65
N TYR A 626 5.46 9.03 -20.06
CA TYR A 626 5.09 8.67 -21.41
C TYR A 626 5.79 9.54 -22.45
N GLU A 627 5.69 10.86 -22.33
CA GLU A 627 6.25 11.79 -23.33
C GLU A 627 7.76 11.74 -23.42
N ALA A 628 8.46 11.61 -22.29
CA ALA A 628 9.92 11.68 -22.27
C ALA A 628 10.59 10.34 -22.63
N HIS A 629 9.97 9.21 -22.30
CA HIS A 629 10.65 7.91 -22.38
C HIS A 629 9.97 6.92 -23.33
N VAL A 630 8.63 6.88 -23.37
CA VAL A 630 7.88 5.90 -24.18
C VAL A 630 7.55 6.45 -25.57
N HIS A 631 6.97 7.65 -25.64
CA HIS A 631 6.56 8.26 -26.92
C HIS A 631 7.70 8.37 -27.95
N PRO A 632 8.95 8.72 -27.56
CA PRO A 632 10.07 8.79 -28.51
C PRO A 632 10.39 7.48 -29.23
N LEU A 633 9.97 6.33 -28.69
CA LEU A 633 10.14 5.04 -29.34
C LEU A 633 9.41 4.96 -30.67
N TRP A 634 8.29 5.66 -30.82
CA TRP A 634 7.44 5.63 -32.00
C TRP A 634 8.01 6.42 -33.17
N SER A 635 8.67 7.54 -32.91
CA SER A 635 9.29 8.43 -33.88
C SER A 635 10.77 8.12 -34.15
N LYS A 636 11.41 7.25 -33.36
CA LYS A 636 12.80 6.84 -33.56
C LYS A 636 13.02 6.26 -34.97
N PRO A 637 13.96 6.80 -35.78
CA PRO A 637 14.22 6.29 -37.14
C PRO A 637 14.68 4.83 -37.12
N ARG A 638 14.04 3.99 -37.93
CA ARG A 638 14.34 2.56 -38.10
C ARG A 638 14.54 2.22 -39.58
N LEU A 639 15.57 2.85 -40.19
CA LEU A 639 15.84 2.70 -41.60
C LEU A 639 16.60 1.38 -41.88
N ARG A 640 16.08 0.56 -42.79
CA ARG A 640 16.84 -0.55 -43.35
C ARG A 640 17.64 -0.06 -44.55
N LEU A 641 18.95 -0.06 -44.38
CA LEU A 641 19.86 0.38 -45.44
C LEU A 641 20.35 -0.80 -46.27
N ALA A 642 20.70 -0.52 -47.50
CA ALA A 642 21.42 -1.45 -48.36
C ALA A 642 22.86 -1.67 -47.87
N ALA A 643 23.58 -2.60 -48.48
CA ALA A 643 24.97 -2.91 -48.15
C ALA A 643 25.93 -1.70 -48.32
N ASP A 644 25.52 -0.66 -49.08
CA ASP A 644 26.28 0.58 -49.25
C ASP A 644 26.18 1.53 -48.03
N GLY A 645 25.29 1.22 -47.06
CA GLY A 645 25.08 2.02 -45.85
C GLY A 645 24.37 3.36 -46.06
N VAL A 646 23.90 3.64 -47.26
CA VAL A 646 23.31 4.94 -47.68
C VAL A 646 21.90 4.76 -48.27
N THR A 647 21.71 3.76 -49.15
CA THR A 647 20.44 3.54 -49.83
C THR A 647 19.41 2.98 -48.88
N VAL A 648 18.31 3.70 -48.63
CA VAL A 648 17.20 3.26 -47.81
C VAL A 648 16.38 2.21 -48.57
N LEU A 649 16.33 0.99 -48.07
CA LEU A 649 15.53 -0.12 -48.64
C LEU A 649 14.12 -0.12 -48.08
N ALA A 650 13.96 0.25 -46.79
CA ALA A 650 12.67 0.38 -46.13
C ALA A 650 12.78 1.32 -44.91
N ASP A 651 11.69 1.98 -44.62
CA ASP A 651 11.51 2.75 -43.37
C ASP A 651 10.55 1.99 -42.45
N ASP A 652 11.12 1.39 -41.40
CA ASP A 652 10.39 0.63 -40.37
C ASP A 652 10.10 1.51 -39.12
N THR A 653 10.25 2.84 -39.22
CA THR A 653 9.84 3.78 -38.15
C THR A 653 8.34 3.65 -37.90
N CYS A 654 7.91 3.55 -36.64
CA CYS A 654 6.52 3.23 -36.31
C CYS A 654 5.53 4.24 -36.91
N ILE A 655 5.80 5.54 -36.79
CA ILE A 655 4.93 6.59 -37.34
C ILE A 655 4.90 6.56 -38.91
N ALA A 656 5.86 5.94 -39.57
CA ALA A 656 5.84 5.79 -41.05
C ALA A 656 4.62 4.95 -41.54
N CYS A 657 4.11 4.05 -40.71
CA CYS A 657 2.92 3.24 -40.98
C CYS A 657 1.72 3.63 -40.06
N HIS A 658 1.97 4.01 -38.84
CA HIS A 658 0.99 4.36 -37.84
C HIS A 658 0.76 5.89 -37.75
N SER A 659 0.24 6.45 -38.85
CA SER A 659 -0.13 7.87 -38.98
C SER A 659 -1.36 8.00 -39.90
N ASP A 660 -2.13 9.04 -39.72
CA ASP A 660 -3.32 9.43 -40.46
C ASP A 660 -3.01 9.99 -41.87
N ARG A 661 -1.70 10.23 -42.16
CA ARG A 661 -1.24 10.74 -43.45
C ARG A 661 -0.09 9.91 -44.01
N ASP A 662 -0.03 9.79 -45.32
CA ASP A 662 1.12 9.21 -46.01
C ASP A 662 2.28 10.21 -46.15
N ALA A 663 3.40 9.77 -46.72
CA ALA A 663 4.58 10.62 -46.97
C ALA A 663 4.33 11.80 -47.94
N ALA A 664 3.24 11.77 -48.73
CA ALA A 664 2.82 12.85 -49.59
C ALA A 664 1.78 13.79 -48.93
N GLY A 665 1.41 13.53 -47.70
CA GLY A 665 0.44 14.30 -46.93
C GLY A 665 -1.04 13.93 -47.21
N ALA A 666 -1.30 12.87 -47.99
CA ALA A 666 -2.67 12.42 -48.25
C ALA A 666 -3.21 11.62 -47.06
N ALA A 667 -4.51 11.79 -46.76
CA ALA A 667 -5.16 11.07 -45.69
C ALA A 667 -5.15 9.56 -45.95
N ARG A 668 -4.87 8.78 -44.92
CA ARG A 668 -4.91 7.31 -44.91
C ARG A 668 -5.39 6.78 -43.58
N VAL A 669 -5.94 5.60 -43.57
CA VAL A 669 -6.24 4.87 -42.31
C VAL A 669 -4.90 4.42 -41.71
N PRO A 670 -4.60 4.77 -40.41
CA PRO A 670 -3.39 4.30 -39.75
C PRO A 670 -3.32 2.77 -39.72
N ALA A 671 -2.12 2.20 -39.86
CA ALA A 671 -1.95 0.75 -39.84
C ALA A 671 -2.47 0.16 -38.53
N GLY A 672 -3.33 -0.88 -38.64
CA GLY A 672 -3.93 -1.50 -37.43
C GLY A 672 -4.90 -0.59 -36.69
N GLN A 673 -5.39 0.49 -37.27
CA GLN A 673 -6.26 1.49 -36.64
C GLN A 673 -5.56 2.16 -35.43
N LEU A 674 -4.24 2.36 -35.48
CA LEU A 674 -3.44 2.85 -34.36
C LEU A 674 -2.58 4.03 -34.88
N GLU A 675 -2.88 5.23 -34.39
CA GLU A 675 -2.10 6.42 -34.68
C GLU A 675 -1.03 6.66 -33.58
N LEU A 676 0.24 6.79 -33.97
CA LEU A 676 1.37 6.97 -33.05
C LEU A 676 2.10 8.30 -33.24
N THR A 677 1.50 9.27 -33.91
CA THR A 677 2.09 10.59 -34.16
C THR A 677 2.14 11.46 -32.89
N ASP A 678 2.79 12.63 -33.01
CA ASP A 678 3.00 13.57 -31.89
C ASP A 678 1.81 14.52 -31.65
N ALA A 679 0.64 14.23 -32.23
CA ALA A 679 -0.56 15.06 -32.09
C ALA A 679 -1.09 15.03 -30.65
N ALA A 680 -1.67 16.16 -30.20
CA ALA A 680 -2.43 16.20 -28.96
C ALA A 680 -3.77 15.48 -29.15
N SER A 681 -4.28 14.85 -28.09
CA SER A 681 -5.60 14.24 -28.12
C SER A 681 -6.70 15.31 -28.16
N ALA A 682 -7.75 15.05 -28.93
CA ALA A 682 -8.92 15.93 -28.99
C ALA A 682 -9.73 15.85 -27.67
N ASP A 683 -9.81 14.66 -27.05
CA ASP A 683 -10.59 14.42 -25.84
C ASP A 683 -9.84 14.86 -24.56
N GLN A 684 -8.51 14.78 -24.58
CA GLN A 684 -7.64 15.20 -23.47
C GLN A 684 -6.42 15.94 -24.02
N PRO A 685 -6.53 17.28 -24.19
CA PRO A 685 -5.48 18.08 -24.84
C PRO A 685 -4.11 18.08 -24.12
N LEU A 686 -4.09 17.72 -22.83
CA LEU A 686 -2.86 17.57 -22.05
C LEU A 686 -2.18 16.21 -22.25
N GLN A 687 -2.75 15.34 -23.07
CA GLN A 687 -2.17 14.04 -23.42
C GLN A 687 -1.97 13.93 -24.94
N LYS A 688 -0.94 13.17 -25.34
CA LYS A 688 -0.76 12.84 -26.76
C LYS A 688 -1.82 11.86 -27.24
N HIS A 689 -2.27 12.04 -28.50
CA HIS A 689 -3.24 11.14 -29.13
C HIS A 689 -2.75 9.70 -29.11
N ALA A 690 -1.48 9.46 -29.44
CA ALA A 690 -0.84 8.15 -29.42
C ALA A 690 -0.92 7.42 -28.06
N TYR A 691 -0.94 8.13 -26.94
CA TYR A 691 -1.15 7.54 -25.60
C TYR A 691 -2.54 6.92 -25.48
N ARG A 692 -3.57 7.66 -25.91
CA ARG A 692 -4.95 7.22 -25.83
C ARG A 692 -5.24 6.07 -26.79
N GLU A 693 -4.74 6.14 -28.00
CA GLU A 693 -4.80 5.06 -29.01
C GLU A 693 -4.24 3.72 -28.50
N LEU A 694 -3.19 3.77 -27.68
CA LEU A 694 -2.59 2.58 -27.10
C LEU A 694 -3.43 1.97 -25.97
N LEU A 695 -4.17 2.78 -25.18
CA LEU A 695 -4.73 2.41 -23.88
C LEU A 695 -6.25 2.57 -23.75
N VAL A 696 -6.91 3.31 -24.65
CA VAL A 696 -8.34 3.60 -24.59
C VAL A 696 -9.03 3.01 -25.82
N THR A 697 -10.28 2.57 -25.67
CA THR A 697 -11.11 2.15 -26.82
C THR A 697 -11.40 3.35 -27.69
N ASP A 698 -11.17 3.21 -29.00
CA ASP A 698 -11.40 4.24 -30.00
C ASP A 698 -12.38 3.75 -31.08
N SER A 699 -12.69 4.59 -32.08
CA SER A 699 -13.55 4.26 -33.22
C SER A 699 -12.76 3.83 -34.44
N GLU A 700 -13.20 2.78 -35.15
CA GLU A 700 -12.63 2.37 -36.42
C GLU A 700 -12.75 3.49 -37.46
N LEU A 701 -11.62 3.83 -38.11
CA LEU A 701 -11.56 4.84 -39.14
C LEU A 701 -11.73 4.21 -40.54
N GLU A 702 -12.42 4.91 -41.46
CA GLU A 702 -12.48 4.59 -42.88
C GLU A 702 -12.18 5.83 -43.75
N LEU A 703 -11.72 5.57 -44.97
CA LEU A 703 -11.44 6.64 -45.94
C LEU A 703 -12.61 6.79 -46.92
N VAL A 704 -13.33 7.90 -46.83
CA VAL A 704 -14.47 8.19 -47.71
C VAL A 704 -14.23 9.48 -48.47
N GLY A 705 -14.18 9.41 -49.79
CA GLY A 705 -13.94 10.60 -50.62
C GLY A 705 -12.61 11.31 -50.39
N GLY A 706 -11.59 10.59 -49.85
CA GLY A 706 -10.28 11.16 -49.53
C GLY A 706 -10.19 11.81 -48.14
N ASN A 707 -11.24 11.69 -47.32
CA ASN A 707 -11.25 12.16 -45.91
C ASN A 707 -11.40 10.97 -44.97
N LEU A 708 -10.70 11.03 -43.84
CA LEU A 708 -10.90 10.09 -42.73
C LEU A 708 -12.18 10.45 -41.97
N GLN A 709 -12.97 9.43 -41.66
CA GLN A 709 -14.15 9.51 -40.82
C GLN A 709 -14.31 8.24 -39.99
N GLU A 710 -15.04 8.32 -38.89
CA GLU A 710 -15.42 7.15 -38.10
C GLU A 710 -16.37 6.24 -38.91
N ARG A 711 -16.10 4.93 -38.87
CA ARG A 711 -16.96 3.94 -39.49
C ARG A 711 -18.22 3.73 -38.69
N LEU A 712 -19.35 3.97 -39.34
CA LEU A 712 -20.67 3.81 -38.75
C LEU A 712 -21.35 2.52 -39.27
N VAL A 713 -21.94 1.76 -38.38
CA VAL A 713 -22.77 0.59 -38.69
C VAL A 713 -24.18 0.80 -38.17
N GLN A 714 -25.18 0.39 -38.97
CA GLN A 714 -26.56 0.48 -38.53
C GLN A 714 -26.82 -0.62 -37.46
N VAL A 715 -27.18 -0.21 -36.26
CA VAL A 715 -27.46 -1.12 -35.13
C VAL A 715 -28.97 -1.28 -34.87
N GLY A 716 -29.80 -0.41 -35.42
CA GLY A 716 -31.23 -0.49 -35.23
C GLY A 716 -32.02 0.52 -36.06
N VAL A 717 -33.31 0.61 -35.73
CA VAL A 717 -34.23 1.62 -36.25
C VAL A 717 -34.97 2.19 -35.04
N ASP A 718 -35.06 3.51 -34.96
CA ASP A 718 -35.79 4.18 -33.90
C ASP A 718 -37.27 3.74 -33.97
N PRO A 719 -37.84 3.15 -32.91
CA PRO A 719 -39.18 2.59 -32.90
C PRO A 719 -40.30 3.63 -33.05
N VAL A 720 -40.02 4.94 -32.85
CA VAL A 720 -40.99 6.03 -32.91
C VAL A 720 -40.93 6.73 -34.25
N THR A 721 -39.70 7.03 -34.71
CA THR A 721 -39.51 7.83 -35.94
C THR A 721 -39.23 6.97 -37.18
N GLY A 722 -38.90 5.70 -37.03
CA GLY A 722 -38.49 4.82 -38.14
C GLY A 722 -37.11 5.16 -38.72
N ALA A 723 -36.36 6.09 -38.09
CA ALA A 723 -35.04 6.48 -38.57
C ALA A 723 -33.98 5.42 -38.22
N PRO A 724 -33.01 5.13 -39.14
CA PRO A 724 -31.92 4.22 -38.86
C PRO A 724 -31.02 4.79 -37.74
N GLN A 725 -30.65 3.95 -36.77
CA GLN A 725 -29.73 4.27 -35.69
C GLN A 725 -28.35 3.70 -36.05
N PHE A 726 -27.32 4.53 -35.96
CA PHE A 726 -25.95 4.18 -36.26
C PHE A 726 -25.08 4.28 -35.02
N GLU A 727 -24.11 3.39 -34.91
CA GLU A 727 -23.07 3.43 -33.88
C GLU A 727 -21.69 3.29 -34.53
N THR A 728 -20.66 3.81 -33.89
CA THR A 728 -19.26 3.64 -34.30
C THR A 728 -18.80 2.21 -34.04
N VAL A 729 -17.88 1.70 -34.86
CA VAL A 729 -17.26 0.38 -34.63
C VAL A 729 -16.09 0.55 -33.63
N PRO A 730 -16.13 -0.08 -32.46
CA PRO A 730 -15.06 0.12 -31.48
C PRO A 730 -13.77 -0.63 -31.88
N VAL A 731 -12.64 0.03 -31.65
CA VAL A 731 -11.29 -0.54 -31.72
C VAL A 731 -10.76 -0.73 -30.30
N ALA A 732 -10.51 -1.98 -29.91
CA ALA A 732 -9.97 -2.26 -28.59
C ALA A 732 -8.52 -1.77 -28.45
N PRO A 733 -8.10 -1.29 -27.26
CA PRO A 733 -6.74 -0.83 -27.03
C PRO A 733 -5.69 -1.92 -27.25
N SER A 734 -4.48 -1.52 -27.62
CA SER A 734 -3.36 -2.44 -27.85
C SER A 734 -2.69 -2.87 -26.55
N LEU A 735 -2.73 -2.02 -25.51
CA LEU A 735 -2.15 -2.25 -24.19
C LEU A 735 -3.23 -2.25 -23.10
N VAL A 736 -2.96 -2.92 -22.00
CA VAL A 736 -3.83 -2.99 -20.81
C VAL A 736 -3.06 -2.40 -19.65
N ALA A 737 -3.47 -1.22 -19.16
CA ALA A 737 -2.82 -0.56 -18.03
C ALA A 737 -2.74 -1.49 -16.81
N GLY A 738 -1.60 -1.50 -16.15
CA GLY A 738 -1.31 -2.38 -15.02
C GLY A 738 -1.07 -3.86 -15.36
N ASN A 739 -1.04 -4.25 -16.66
CA ASN A 739 -0.91 -5.66 -17.06
C ASN A 739 -0.21 -5.83 -18.42
N ALA A 740 1.12 -5.75 -18.40
CA ALA A 740 1.93 -5.97 -19.62
C ALA A 740 1.76 -7.39 -20.19
N ARG A 741 1.68 -8.41 -19.32
CA ARG A 741 1.46 -9.80 -19.76
C ARG A 741 0.11 -9.99 -20.43
N GLY A 742 -0.94 -9.31 -19.95
CA GLY A 742 -2.27 -9.28 -20.58
C GLY A 742 -2.33 -8.49 -21.89
N SER A 743 -1.34 -7.65 -22.17
CA SER A 743 -1.22 -6.85 -23.40
C SER A 743 -0.72 -7.69 -24.58
N VAL A 744 -1.31 -8.89 -24.76
CA VAL A 744 -0.91 -9.87 -25.78
C VAL A 744 -1.01 -9.29 -27.17
N ARG A 745 -2.04 -8.46 -27.46
CA ARG A 745 -2.27 -7.81 -28.76
C ARG A 745 -1.05 -7.00 -29.21
N PHE A 746 -0.36 -6.33 -28.28
CA PHE A 746 0.85 -5.56 -28.57
C PHE A 746 2.09 -6.46 -28.61
N PHE A 747 2.42 -7.14 -27.51
CA PHE A 747 3.71 -7.82 -27.38
C PHE A 747 3.89 -9.02 -28.31
N SER A 748 2.80 -9.71 -28.71
CA SER A 748 2.90 -10.82 -29.68
C SER A 748 3.39 -10.40 -31.06
N LEU A 749 3.19 -9.14 -31.44
CA LEU A 749 3.66 -8.61 -32.74
C LEU A 749 5.19 -8.56 -32.80
N PHE A 750 5.88 -8.37 -31.67
CA PHE A 750 7.34 -8.25 -31.60
C PHE A 750 8.04 -9.58 -31.33
N GLY A 751 7.28 -10.62 -30.95
CA GLY A 751 7.81 -11.97 -30.73
C GLY A 751 8.25 -12.67 -32.03
N PRO A 752 8.91 -13.85 -31.92
CA PRO A 752 9.32 -14.64 -33.08
C PRO A 752 8.15 -14.94 -34.02
N GLY A 753 8.26 -14.55 -35.29
CA GLY A 753 7.21 -14.72 -36.30
C GLY A 753 6.11 -13.66 -36.30
N GLY A 754 6.14 -12.72 -35.38
CA GLY A 754 5.25 -11.56 -35.38
C GLY A 754 5.56 -10.58 -36.53
N SER A 755 4.57 -9.78 -36.91
CA SER A 755 4.69 -8.80 -38.00
C SER A 755 5.71 -7.68 -37.74
N HIS A 756 6.06 -7.44 -36.48
CA HIS A 756 6.99 -6.42 -36.01
C HIS A 756 8.24 -7.02 -35.35
N ALA A 757 8.52 -8.32 -35.57
CA ALA A 757 9.68 -8.98 -35.01
C ALA A 757 10.98 -8.22 -35.30
N GLY A 758 11.75 -7.88 -34.25
CA GLY A 758 13.02 -7.14 -34.31
C GLY A 758 12.90 -5.62 -34.56
N ARG A 759 11.69 -5.04 -34.64
CA ARG A 759 11.53 -3.57 -34.76
C ARG A 759 11.75 -2.82 -33.44
N LEU A 760 11.37 -3.39 -32.32
CA LEU A 760 11.80 -2.93 -31.00
C LEU A 760 12.88 -3.88 -30.48
N ASN A 761 13.93 -3.32 -29.89
CA ASN A 761 14.95 -4.12 -29.20
C ASN A 761 14.47 -4.56 -27.78
N PRO A 762 15.16 -5.51 -27.13
CA PRO A 762 14.72 -6.00 -25.82
C PRO A 762 14.63 -4.92 -24.73
N ALA A 763 15.50 -3.89 -24.75
CA ALA A 763 15.44 -2.78 -23.80
C ALA A 763 14.23 -1.86 -24.03
N GLU A 764 13.88 -1.62 -25.30
CA GLU A 764 12.66 -0.87 -25.66
C GLU A 764 11.39 -1.63 -25.26
N LEU A 765 11.36 -2.95 -25.44
CA LEU A 765 10.24 -3.80 -25.01
C LEU A 765 10.14 -3.86 -23.48
N LYS A 766 11.28 -3.93 -22.78
CA LYS A 766 11.35 -3.81 -21.31
C LYS A 766 10.72 -2.50 -20.86
N LEU A 767 11.13 -1.36 -21.41
CA LEU A 767 10.63 -0.04 -21.04
C LEU A 767 9.10 0.07 -21.22
N VAL A 768 8.56 -0.45 -22.32
CA VAL A 768 7.09 -0.47 -22.53
C VAL A 768 6.41 -1.38 -21.51
N ALA A 769 6.98 -2.56 -21.22
CA ALA A 769 6.42 -3.48 -20.23
C ALA A 769 6.41 -2.90 -18.81
N GLU A 770 7.49 -2.24 -18.41
CA GLU A 770 7.62 -1.53 -17.14
C GLU A 770 6.57 -0.44 -16.99
N TRP A 771 6.49 0.45 -17.98
CA TRP A 771 5.52 1.53 -17.98
C TRP A 771 4.08 1.02 -17.87
N VAL A 772 3.74 -0.02 -18.63
CA VAL A 772 2.40 -0.65 -18.58
C VAL A 772 2.14 -1.27 -17.21
N ASP A 773 3.08 -2.06 -16.68
CA ASP A 773 2.91 -2.80 -15.44
C ASP A 773 2.78 -1.89 -14.19
N VAL A 774 3.47 -0.74 -14.16
CA VAL A 774 3.33 0.22 -13.04
C VAL A 774 2.02 1.01 -13.10
N GLY A 775 1.24 0.90 -14.19
CA GLY A 775 -0.09 1.49 -14.33
C GLY A 775 -0.30 2.32 -15.59
N ALA A 776 0.72 2.44 -16.44
CA ALA A 776 0.71 3.25 -17.66
C ALA A 776 0.37 4.73 -17.40
N GLN A 777 0.74 5.28 -16.25
CA GLN A 777 0.57 6.69 -15.96
C GLN A 777 1.22 7.57 -17.03
N TYR A 778 0.64 8.75 -17.26
CA TYR A 778 1.20 9.70 -18.22
C TYR A 778 2.46 10.36 -17.65
N PHE A 779 2.41 10.75 -16.36
CA PHE A 779 3.55 11.13 -15.54
C PHE A 779 3.61 10.29 -14.27
N ASN A 780 4.81 9.98 -13.79
CA ASN A 780 5.09 9.36 -12.48
C ASN A 780 5.86 10.32 -11.55
N ASP A 781 5.76 11.62 -11.82
CA ASP A 781 6.28 12.71 -11.00
C ASP A 781 5.32 13.91 -11.11
N PRO A 782 4.65 14.31 -10.02
CA PRO A 782 3.70 15.43 -10.03
C PRO A 782 4.34 16.76 -10.40
N PHE A 783 5.66 16.94 -10.16
CA PHE A 783 6.36 18.19 -10.49
C PHE A 783 6.67 18.33 -11.99
N LEU A 784 6.56 17.28 -12.77
CA LEU A 784 6.69 17.29 -14.24
C LEU A 784 5.33 17.34 -14.94
N ALA A 785 4.25 17.12 -14.21
CA ALA A 785 2.90 17.21 -14.75
C ALA A 785 2.50 18.66 -15.07
N PRO A 786 1.59 18.89 -16.05
CA PRO A 786 1.00 20.21 -16.28
C PRO A 786 0.28 20.71 -15.02
N LEU A 787 0.28 22.02 -14.82
CA LEU A 787 -0.55 22.66 -13.80
C LEU A 787 -2.03 22.59 -14.20
N ASP A 788 -2.92 22.49 -13.18
CA ASP A 788 -4.37 22.59 -13.38
C ASP A 788 -4.80 24.06 -13.60
#